data_8583dfae57e8d2863b4eb21aa9692215
#
_entry.id   8583dfae57e8d2863b4eb21aa9692215
#
_cell.length_a   1.000
_cell.length_b   1.000
_cell.length_c   1.000
_cell.angle_alpha   90.00
_cell.angle_beta   90.00
_cell.angle_gamma   90.00
#
_symmetry.space_group_name_H-M   'P 1'
#
loop_
_entity.id
_entity.type
_entity.pdbx_description
1 polymer ?
#
loop_
_entity_poly.entity_id
_entity_poly.type
_entity_poly.pdbx_seq_one_letter_code
_entity_poly.pdbx_strand_id
1 'polypeptide(L)'
;VKVILQTNQSDCLLACAAMIMNTLGCKVPVYKLIEKIELSMAGSNILQLKEALGEYGFSVEGYKIDIQSLNQTIMPVIAYVKNGHFIVLDKMSKNHFAGVDPAIGRIKYSFDEFQKIYSGVIVKIKRVDAGIKSEKLTRKGLLSFLSDKRLFRILAGLLVTSVFTQVVAMSYSYMYSMVGNGEAYKKVMLLLCGAVILLGIGSIMQGVLTKKFNILYEQIYGNRLVDKLMSKNYKFFSFRSNGDLLYRINARGMIKDALLLKLVPSFISLCTIIFVQILLLVQNILLGILFLGAIILYLVVYIGTSKIAYMESNKYTQKIIQLNTTSENIIRSVSTIKVLGVSSIFTKKWHEENQQQAESYGGLVVIQSFQNVLTNVFTYIVPIAVSILSIACNEEINIFSQMALLPLLYLVVQNVVVIGQACNSVYTVLPNVDKATELLDDDFMQDNERKFAKLDGNMAIQVKDMSYHYGSLQCLEKVNIRIEKGKKYAVVGVSGSGKSTMLKILANLLNDYQGEVVFDEQCREKPIYLDQDTTILDGSILENVLFGQTCTNERLIQISQAIGLDDVVGRQPQNWGTEIAKGKNLSRGQEQRICLARCLIKEADTYLLDEATSNIDVVDEDKIMKALIGNQGILEEKTVLISTHKLSMIDYVDEVIYIKNGQVYQGTHMQLLKKEKSYAAFFEGKVT
;
A
#
# COMPACT_ATOMS: atom_id res chain seq x y z
N VAL A 1 -25.69 -6.12 -4.31
CA VAL A 1 -24.35 -5.58 -4.64
C VAL A 1 -23.27 -6.42 -3.93
N LYS A 2 -22.14 -6.70 -4.59
CA LYS A 2 -20.99 -7.38 -3.99
C LYS A 2 -20.19 -6.35 -3.18
N VAL A 3 -19.84 -6.70 -1.93
CA VAL A 3 -19.05 -5.83 -1.06
C VAL A 3 -17.65 -5.65 -1.62
N ILE A 4 -17.23 -4.41 -1.83
CA ILE A 4 -15.86 -3.98 -2.09
C ILE A 4 -15.53 -2.92 -1.04
N LEU A 5 -14.51 -3.18 -0.25
CA LEU A 5 -14.14 -2.27 0.82
C LEU A 5 -13.14 -1.23 0.31
N GLN A 6 -13.23 -0.02 0.86
CA GLN A 6 -12.27 1.05 0.58
C GLN A 6 -10.87 0.68 1.06
N THR A 7 -9.86 1.19 0.39
CA THR A 7 -8.45 0.96 0.75
C THR A 7 -7.89 2.08 1.61
N ASN A 8 -8.41 3.30 1.45
CA ASN A 8 -8.05 4.51 2.20
C ASN A 8 -9.32 5.24 2.66
N GLN A 9 -9.18 6.23 3.52
CA GLN A 9 -10.33 7.05 3.97
C GLN A 9 -10.90 7.93 2.86
N SER A 10 -10.11 8.28 1.86
CA SER A 10 -10.48 9.19 0.76
C SER A 10 -11.10 8.52 -0.46
N ASP A 11 -11.11 7.18 -0.54
CA ASP A 11 -11.57 6.45 -1.74
C ASP A 11 -12.97 5.81 -1.62
N CYS A 12 -13.76 6.24 -0.63
CA CYS A 12 -15.11 5.71 -0.40
C CYS A 12 -16.03 5.82 -1.62
N LEU A 13 -15.99 6.96 -2.36
CA LEU A 13 -16.78 7.15 -3.58
C LEU A 13 -16.36 6.17 -4.69
N LEU A 14 -15.06 5.92 -4.83
CA LEU A 14 -14.50 4.99 -5.84
C LEU A 14 -14.82 3.54 -5.51
N ALA A 15 -14.76 3.17 -4.23
CA ALA A 15 -15.17 1.85 -3.78
C ALA A 15 -16.67 1.61 -4.05
N CYS A 16 -17.52 2.61 -3.78
CA CYS A 16 -18.95 2.57 -4.13
C CYS A 16 -19.15 2.44 -5.64
N ALA A 17 -18.43 3.19 -6.45
CA ALA A 17 -18.48 3.11 -7.91
C ALA A 17 -18.07 1.73 -8.42
N ALA A 18 -16.95 1.17 -7.93
CA ALA A 18 -16.49 -0.18 -8.27
C ALA A 18 -17.52 -1.26 -7.91
N MET A 19 -18.23 -1.10 -6.79
CA MET A 19 -19.33 -1.99 -6.39
C MET A 19 -20.48 -1.97 -7.40
N ILE A 20 -20.90 -0.78 -7.84
CA ILE A 20 -21.98 -0.65 -8.84
C ILE A 20 -21.53 -1.13 -10.22
N MET A 21 -20.32 -0.77 -10.67
CA MET A 21 -19.74 -1.27 -11.93
C MET A 21 -19.69 -2.79 -11.96
N ASN A 22 -19.28 -3.42 -10.86
CA ASN A 22 -19.27 -4.88 -10.74
C ASN A 22 -20.67 -5.48 -10.88
N THR A 23 -21.69 -4.83 -10.32
CA THR A 23 -23.10 -5.25 -10.45
C THR A 23 -23.59 -5.11 -11.90
N LEU A 24 -23.09 -4.10 -12.63
CA LEU A 24 -23.38 -3.86 -14.04
C LEU A 24 -22.50 -4.69 -15.01
N GLY A 25 -21.71 -5.65 -14.48
CA GLY A 25 -20.93 -6.60 -15.25
C GLY A 25 -19.52 -6.15 -15.65
N CYS A 26 -19.06 -4.99 -15.17
CA CYS A 26 -17.70 -4.52 -15.38
C CYS A 26 -16.90 -4.58 -14.06
N LYS A 27 -15.87 -5.39 -14.02
CA LYS A 27 -15.02 -5.59 -12.83
C LYS A 27 -13.76 -4.76 -12.95
N VAL A 28 -13.66 -3.69 -12.18
CA VAL A 28 -12.47 -2.83 -12.11
C VAL A 28 -12.01 -2.75 -10.65
N PRO A 29 -10.74 -3.00 -10.34
CA PRO A 29 -10.18 -2.80 -9.00
C PRO A 29 -10.20 -1.32 -8.61
N VAL A 30 -10.43 -1.02 -7.32
CA VAL A 30 -10.53 0.36 -6.81
C VAL A 30 -9.24 1.14 -7.09
N TYR A 31 -8.06 0.53 -6.95
CA TYR A 31 -6.78 1.21 -7.18
C TYR A 31 -6.62 1.71 -8.63
N LYS A 32 -7.19 1.02 -9.62
CA LYS A 32 -7.19 1.49 -11.01
C LYS A 32 -8.10 2.70 -11.24
N LEU A 33 -9.18 2.79 -10.47
CA LEU A 33 -10.00 4.01 -10.47
C LEU A 33 -9.27 5.16 -9.78
N ILE A 34 -8.51 4.87 -8.72
CA ILE A 34 -7.65 5.85 -8.03
C ILE A 34 -6.58 6.40 -8.98
N GLU A 35 -6.00 5.57 -9.81
CA GLU A 35 -4.97 5.96 -10.79
C GLU A 35 -5.52 6.95 -11.81
N LYS A 36 -6.75 6.73 -12.29
CA LYS A 36 -7.39 7.58 -13.29
C LYS A 36 -7.99 8.88 -12.73
N ILE A 37 -8.28 8.89 -11.44
CA ILE A 37 -8.79 10.07 -10.76
C ILE A 37 -7.66 10.68 -9.94
N GLU A 38 -7.40 11.95 -10.14
CA GLU A 38 -6.50 12.70 -9.26
C GLU A 38 -7.13 12.81 -7.87
N LEU A 39 -6.92 11.78 -7.05
CA LEU A 39 -7.42 11.75 -5.69
C LEU A 39 -6.69 12.81 -4.86
N SER A 40 -7.43 13.76 -4.31
CA SER A 40 -6.90 14.61 -3.25
C SER A 40 -6.98 13.87 -1.90
N MET A 41 -6.21 14.30 -0.90
CA MET A 41 -6.38 13.79 0.47
C MET A 41 -7.81 14.02 1.02
N ALA A 42 -8.54 14.97 0.46
CA ALA A 42 -9.95 15.27 0.78
C ALA A 42 -10.95 14.32 0.10
N GLY A 43 -10.50 13.40 -0.76
CA GLY A 43 -11.35 12.47 -1.51
C GLY A 43 -11.58 12.90 -2.96
N SER A 44 -12.47 12.18 -3.64
CA SER A 44 -12.89 12.45 -5.03
C SER A 44 -14.26 13.12 -5.07
N ASN A 45 -14.49 13.93 -6.09
CA ASN A 45 -15.79 14.55 -6.35
C ASN A 45 -16.56 13.81 -7.46
N ILE A 46 -17.85 14.13 -7.62
CA ILE A 46 -18.74 13.48 -8.60
C ILE A 46 -18.30 13.80 -10.05
N LEU A 47 -17.70 14.97 -10.30
CA LEU A 47 -17.24 15.36 -11.63
C LEU A 47 -16.05 14.50 -12.08
N GLN A 48 -15.06 14.34 -11.20
CA GLN A 48 -13.92 13.46 -11.44
C GLN A 48 -14.36 12.00 -11.66
N LEU A 49 -15.34 11.53 -10.85
CA LEU A 49 -15.92 10.21 -11.05
C LEU A 49 -16.58 10.07 -12.43
N LYS A 50 -17.27 11.12 -12.90
CA LYS A 50 -17.93 11.13 -14.22
C LYS A 50 -16.90 10.99 -15.35
N GLU A 51 -15.80 11.72 -15.27
CA GLU A 51 -14.72 11.68 -16.26
C GLU A 51 -14.07 10.29 -16.30
N ALA A 52 -13.64 9.77 -15.14
CA ALA A 52 -12.98 8.47 -15.06
C ALA A 52 -13.89 7.30 -15.48
N LEU A 53 -15.15 7.32 -15.09
CA LEU A 53 -16.10 6.26 -15.47
C LEU A 53 -16.54 6.38 -16.94
N GLY A 54 -16.47 7.57 -17.53
CA GLY A 54 -16.74 7.80 -18.96
C GLY A 54 -15.83 6.95 -19.84
N GLU A 55 -14.55 6.81 -19.49
CA GLU A 55 -13.59 5.96 -20.20
C GLU A 55 -13.94 4.46 -20.14
N TYR A 56 -14.67 4.03 -19.09
CA TYR A 56 -15.17 2.66 -18.96
C TYR A 56 -16.59 2.48 -19.54
N GLY A 57 -17.12 3.48 -20.28
CA GLY A 57 -18.44 3.43 -20.91
C GLY A 57 -19.59 3.55 -19.91
N PHE A 58 -19.40 4.26 -18.80
CA PHE A 58 -20.45 4.54 -17.83
C PHE A 58 -20.79 6.03 -17.79
N SER A 59 -22.05 6.36 -17.65
CA SER A 59 -22.53 7.70 -17.31
C SER A 59 -22.75 7.83 -15.81
N VAL A 60 -22.36 8.97 -15.26
CA VAL A 60 -22.53 9.32 -13.85
C VAL A 60 -23.37 10.57 -13.75
N GLU A 61 -24.45 10.49 -12.99
CA GLU A 61 -25.40 11.59 -12.78
C GLU A 61 -25.63 11.78 -11.27
N GLY A 62 -25.43 12.99 -10.78
CA GLY A 62 -25.76 13.39 -9.40
C GLY A 62 -27.15 14.01 -9.32
N TYR A 63 -27.92 13.60 -8.33
CA TYR A 63 -29.26 14.12 -8.08
C TYR A 63 -29.40 14.57 -6.63
N LYS A 64 -30.12 15.68 -6.44
CA LYS A 64 -30.58 16.09 -5.11
C LYS A 64 -31.99 15.58 -4.91
N ILE A 65 -32.18 14.59 -4.04
CA ILE A 65 -33.45 13.88 -3.85
C ILE A 65 -33.74 13.79 -2.36
N ASP A 66 -34.98 14.10 -2.00
CA ASP A 66 -35.46 13.94 -0.63
C ASP A 66 -35.60 12.46 -0.27
N ILE A 67 -35.42 12.12 1.00
CA ILE A 67 -35.49 10.72 1.49
C ILE A 67 -36.86 10.06 1.16
N GLN A 68 -37.94 10.83 1.19
CA GLN A 68 -39.29 10.33 0.87
C GLN A 68 -39.44 9.95 -0.60
N SER A 69 -38.66 10.53 -1.50
CA SER A 69 -38.66 10.27 -2.93
C SER A 69 -37.74 9.11 -3.36
N LEU A 70 -36.97 8.56 -2.43
CA LEU A 70 -36.19 7.36 -2.69
C LEU A 70 -37.11 6.15 -2.83
N ASN A 71 -36.95 5.37 -3.89
CA ASN A 71 -37.72 4.16 -4.14
C ASN A 71 -36.83 3.01 -4.68
N GLN A 72 -37.35 1.79 -4.64
CA GLN A 72 -36.62 0.59 -5.07
C GLN A 72 -36.24 0.61 -6.56
N THR A 73 -36.97 1.33 -7.42
CA THR A 73 -36.73 1.37 -8.87
C THR A 73 -35.45 2.16 -9.25
N ILE A 74 -34.96 3.00 -8.34
CA ILE A 74 -33.75 3.80 -8.56
C ILE A 74 -32.50 3.01 -8.20
N MET A 75 -32.60 1.99 -7.33
CA MET A 75 -31.46 1.24 -6.77
C MET A 75 -30.84 0.25 -7.77
N PRO A 76 -29.51 -0.02 -7.69
CA PRO A 76 -28.57 0.49 -6.69
C PRO A 76 -28.09 1.91 -6.99
N VAL A 77 -27.90 2.72 -5.93
CA VAL A 77 -27.38 4.09 -6.02
C VAL A 77 -26.33 4.33 -4.94
N ILE A 78 -25.44 5.31 -5.18
CA ILE A 78 -24.52 5.81 -4.15
C ILE A 78 -25.24 6.95 -3.43
N ALA A 79 -25.31 6.90 -2.11
CA ALA A 79 -25.84 7.97 -1.28
C ALA A 79 -24.72 8.69 -0.54
N TYR A 80 -24.76 10.02 -0.54
CA TYR A 80 -23.89 10.85 0.27
C TYR A 80 -24.46 11.02 1.66
N VAL A 81 -23.66 10.70 2.66
CA VAL A 81 -24.04 10.82 4.07
C VAL A 81 -23.22 11.90 4.77
N LYS A 82 -23.74 12.39 5.90
CA LYS A 82 -23.03 13.37 6.72
C LYS A 82 -21.64 12.87 7.04
N ASN A 83 -20.70 13.78 7.31
CA ASN A 83 -19.27 13.54 7.53
C ASN A 83 -18.44 13.24 6.26
N GLY A 84 -18.92 13.60 5.07
CA GLY A 84 -18.13 13.48 3.86
C GLY A 84 -17.97 12.06 3.33
N HIS A 85 -18.90 11.14 3.64
CA HIS A 85 -18.80 9.73 3.31
C HIS A 85 -19.86 9.29 2.28
N PHE A 86 -19.52 8.27 1.47
CA PHE A 86 -20.41 7.68 0.47
C PHE A 86 -20.69 6.21 0.78
N ILE A 87 -21.94 5.79 0.61
CA ILE A 87 -22.40 4.40 0.77
C ILE A 87 -23.23 3.97 -0.42
N VAL A 88 -23.31 2.67 -0.70
CA VAL A 88 -24.20 2.11 -1.72
C VAL A 88 -25.49 1.65 -1.07
N LEU A 89 -26.63 2.11 -1.59
CA LEU A 89 -27.94 1.57 -1.25
C LEU A 89 -28.35 0.57 -2.33
N ASP A 90 -28.61 -0.68 -1.95
CA ASP A 90 -28.97 -1.76 -2.89
C ASP A 90 -30.41 -2.24 -2.77
N LYS A 91 -31.03 -2.07 -1.62
CA LYS A 91 -32.42 -2.47 -1.36
C LYS A 91 -33.12 -1.50 -0.43
N MET A 92 -34.39 -1.27 -0.70
CA MET A 92 -35.30 -0.52 0.15
C MET A 92 -36.52 -1.37 0.47
N SER A 93 -36.93 -1.37 1.72
CA SER A 93 -38.17 -1.92 2.23
C SER A 93 -38.99 -0.81 2.91
N LYS A 94 -40.25 -1.01 3.20
CA LYS A 94 -41.14 0.03 3.80
C LYS A 94 -40.53 0.75 5.00
N ASN A 95 -39.67 0.05 5.83
CA ASN A 95 -39.14 0.61 7.07
C ASN A 95 -37.60 0.56 7.15
N HIS A 96 -36.87 0.07 6.13
CA HIS A 96 -35.45 -0.15 6.22
C HIS A 96 -34.75 0.11 4.88
N PHE A 97 -33.57 0.73 4.96
CA PHE A 97 -32.61 0.81 3.88
C PHE A 97 -31.49 -0.23 4.11
N ALA A 98 -31.22 -1.04 3.10
CA ALA A 98 -30.10 -1.97 3.13
C ALA A 98 -29.10 -1.62 2.03
N GLY A 99 -27.84 -1.78 2.31
CA GLY A 99 -26.78 -1.43 1.37
C GLY A 99 -25.41 -1.91 1.82
N VAL A 100 -24.40 -1.24 1.30
CA VAL A 100 -22.99 -1.51 1.60
C VAL A 100 -22.29 -0.20 1.89
N ASP A 101 -21.70 -0.11 3.06
CA ASP A 101 -20.75 0.92 3.41
C ASP A 101 -19.34 0.42 3.04
N PRO A 102 -18.57 1.15 2.21
CA PRO A 102 -17.23 0.72 1.82
C PRO A 102 -16.25 0.64 3.00
N ALA A 103 -16.55 1.29 4.13
CA ALA A 103 -15.70 1.23 5.33
C ALA A 103 -15.96 -0.02 6.18
N ILE A 104 -17.23 -0.45 6.31
CA ILE A 104 -17.61 -1.48 7.29
C ILE A 104 -18.29 -2.71 6.67
N GLY A 105 -18.71 -2.65 5.41
CA GLY A 105 -19.40 -3.73 4.71
C GLY A 105 -20.91 -3.56 4.68
N ARG A 106 -21.68 -4.66 4.79
CA ARG A 106 -23.14 -4.60 4.71
C ARG A 106 -23.74 -3.87 5.89
N ILE A 107 -24.67 -2.96 5.55
CA ILE A 107 -25.38 -2.09 6.49
C ILE A 107 -26.90 -2.25 6.32
N LYS A 108 -27.60 -2.00 7.42
CA LYS A 108 -29.05 -1.93 7.44
C LYS A 108 -29.45 -0.82 8.41
N TYR A 109 -30.14 0.19 7.91
CA TYR A 109 -30.63 1.32 8.69
C TYR A 109 -32.14 1.31 8.73
N SER A 110 -32.73 1.70 9.86
CA SER A 110 -34.15 2.11 9.91
C SER A 110 -34.32 3.43 9.15
N PHE A 111 -35.56 3.78 8.80
CA PHE A 111 -35.85 5.04 8.12
C PHE A 111 -35.36 6.25 8.91
N ASP A 112 -35.61 6.28 10.23
CA ASP A 112 -35.22 7.37 11.13
C ASP A 112 -33.70 7.50 11.31
N GLU A 113 -33.01 6.37 11.38
CA GLU A 113 -31.53 6.37 11.45
C GLU A 113 -30.93 6.90 10.16
N PHE A 114 -31.43 6.44 9.01
CA PHE A 114 -30.91 6.90 7.73
C PHE A 114 -31.22 8.37 7.47
N GLN A 115 -32.39 8.88 7.88
CA GLN A 115 -32.76 10.28 7.78
C GLN A 115 -31.80 11.21 8.53
N LYS A 116 -31.27 10.78 9.67
CA LYS A 116 -30.31 11.57 10.46
C LYS A 116 -28.97 11.76 9.77
N ILE A 117 -28.53 10.78 8.96
CA ILE A 117 -27.23 10.76 8.32
C ILE A 117 -27.28 11.15 6.83
N TYR A 118 -28.39 11.02 6.15
CA TYR A 118 -28.52 11.32 4.73
C TYR A 118 -28.39 12.82 4.45
N SER A 119 -27.63 13.18 3.40
CA SER A 119 -27.36 14.57 3.01
C SER A 119 -28.23 15.08 1.86
N GLY A 120 -29.19 14.28 1.37
CA GLY A 120 -30.06 14.67 0.25
C GLY A 120 -29.43 14.49 -1.12
N VAL A 121 -28.26 13.88 -1.27
CA VAL A 121 -27.58 13.69 -2.55
C VAL A 121 -27.38 12.21 -2.86
N ILE A 122 -27.72 11.82 -4.08
CA ILE A 122 -27.42 10.49 -4.63
C ILE A 122 -26.66 10.60 -5.94
N VAL A 123 -25.87 9.56 -6.23
CA VAL A 123 -25.15 9.40 -7.50
C VAL A 123 -25.62 8.11 -8.17
N LYS A 124 -26.11 8.23 -9.39
CA LYS A 124 -26.55 7.11 -10.22
C LYS A 124 -25.53 6.83 -11.31
N ILE A 125 -25.14 5.57 -11.42
CA ILE A 125 -24.22 5.09 -12.47
C ILE A 125 -25.03 4.21 -13.42
N LYS A 126 -24.92 4.50 -14.71
CA LYS A 126 -25.57 3.71 -15.77
C LYS A 126 -24.52 3.28 -16.78
N ARG A 127 -24.63 2.07 -17.28
CA ARG A 127 -23.78 1.59 -18.37
C ARG A 127 -24.30 2.11 -19.71
N VAL A 128 -23.46 2.79 -20.47
CA VAL A 128 -23.80 3.37 -21.79
C VAL A 128 -23.27 2.48 -22.91
N ASP A 129 -22.05 1.95 -22.75
CA ASP A 129 -21.40 1.10 -23.73
C ASP A 129 -21.08 -0.29 -23.18
N ALA A 130 -21.36 -1.35 -23.96
CA ALA A 130 -21.14 -2.75 -23.57
C ALA A 130 -19.73 -3.27 -23.95
N GLY A 131 -18.94 -2.50 -24.71
CA GLY A 131 -17.71 -2.97 -25.36
C GLY A 131 -16.46 -2.99 -24.51
N ILE A 132 -16.46 -2.41 -23.31
CA ILE A 132 -15.24 -2.23 -22.52
C ILE A 132 -14.91 -3.45 -21.64
N LYS A 133 -13.66 -3.90 -21.72
CA LYS A 133 -13.16 -5.10 -21.04
C LYS A 133 -13.12 -4.90 -19.51
N SER A 134 -13.62 -5.88 -18.80
CA SER A 134 -13.42 -6.04 -17.36
C SER A 134 -11.92 -6.23 -17.06
N GLU A 135 -11.36 -5.39 -16.23
CA GLU A 135 -9.99 -5.53 -15.73
C GLU A 135 -10.01 -6.35 -14.44
N LYS A 136 -9.41 -7.53 -14.47
CA LYS A 136 -9.32 -8.39 -13.28
C LYS A 136 -8.02 -8.09 -12.54
N LEU A 137 -8.12 -8.07 -11.22
CA LEU A 137 -6.94 -8.07 -10.35
C LEU A 137 -6.07 -9.29 -10.71
N THR A 138 -4.94 -9.04 -11.35
CA THR A 138 -4.01 -10.10 -11.72
C THR A 138 -3.13 -10.42 -10.53
N ARG A 139 -3.54 -11.36 -9.68
CA ARG A 139 -2.72 -11.87 -8.56
C ARG A 139 -1.47 -12.64 -9.02
N LYS A 140 -1.09 -12.52 -10.30
CA LYS A 140 0.09 -13.17 -10.88
C LYS A 140 1.39 -12.77 -10.19
N GLY A 141 1.51 -11.50 -9.75
CA GLY A 141 2.68 -11.00 -9.05
C GLY A 141 2.93 -11.70 -7.71
N LEU A 142 1.86 -12.11 -7.01
CA LEU A 142 1.96 -12.78 -5.72
C LEU A 142 2.50 -14.21 -5.83
N LEU A 143 2.14 -14.93 -6.89
CA LEU A 143 2.59 -16.30 -7.12
C LEU A 143 3.90 -16.37 -7.91
N SER A 144 4.40 -15.25 -8.38
CA SER A 144 5.63 -15.18 -9.18
C SER A 144 6.88 -15.66 -8.42
N PHE A 145 6.88 -15.60 -7.08
CA PHE A 145 7.97 -16.17 -6.29
C PHE A 145 8.00 -17.71 -6.37
N LEU A 146 6.87 -18.39 -6.66
CA LEU A 146 6.82 -19.83 -6.87
C LEU A 146 7.52 -20.24 -8.18
N SER A 147 7.79 -19.31 -9.07
CA SER A 147 8.56 -19.58 -10.29
C SER A 147 10.06 -19.78 -10.03
N ASP A 148 10.56 -19.39 -8.85
CA ASP A 148 11.96 -19.63 -8.47
C ASP A 148 12.17 -21.12 -8.15
N LYS A 149 12.99 -21.77 -8.96
CA LYS A 149 13.30 -23.22 -8.82
C LYS A 149 13.90 -23.57 -7.45
N ARG A 150 14.54 -22.63 -6.75
CA ARG A 150 15.12 -22.85 -5.42
C ARG A 150 14.04 -22.93 -4.36
N LEU A 151 13.08 -21.98 -4.38
CA LEU A 151 11.91 -22.01 -3.48
C LEU A 151 11.05 -23.24 -3.72
N PHE A 152 10.80 -23.59 -4.98
CA PHE A 152 10.04 -24.80 -5.32
C PHE A 152 10.69 -26.07 -4.76
N ARG A 153 12.02 -26.22 -4.88
CA ARG A 153 12.74 -27.38 -4.30
C ARG A 153 12.61 -27.46 -2.79
N ILE A 154 12.67 -26.32 -2.09
CA ILE A 154 12.50 -26.30 -0.62
C ILE A 154 11.06 -26.65 -0.25
N LEU A 155 10.05 -26.14 -0.98
CA LEU A 155 8.65 -26.52 -0.77
C LEU A 155 8.43 -28.02 -1.01
N ALA A 156 8.99 -28.58 -2.06
CA ALA A 156 8.95 -30.03 -2.32
C ALA A 156 9.60 -30.81 -1.18
N GLY A 157 10.74 -30.33 -0.65
CA GLY A 157 11.39 -30.92 0.53
C GLY A 157 10.51 -30.87 1.78
N LEU A 158 9.83 -29.74 2.03
CA LEU A 158 8.86 -29.62 3.13
C LEU A 158 7.68 -30.56 2.96
N LEU A 159 7.19 -30.76 1.74
CA LEU A 159 6.16 -31.75 1.45
C LEU A 159 6.65 -33.17 1.77
N VAL A 160 7.85 -33.56 1.36
CA VAL A 160 8.43 -34.89 1.65
C VAL A 160 8.57 -35.10 3.15
N THR A 161 9.10 -34.14 3.91
CA THR A 161 9.25 -34.26 5.37
C THR A 161 7.91 -34.40 6.09
N SER A 162 6.87 -33.74 5.60
CA SER A 162 5.53 -33.87 6.17
C SER A 162 4.89 -35.23 5.83
N VAL A 163 5.16 -35.82 4.66
CA VAL A 163 4.75 -37.21 4.35
C VAL A 163 5.39 -38.17 5.33
N PHE A 164 6.67 -37.97 5.65
CA PHE A 164 7.36 -38.81 6.65
C PHE A 164 6.65 -38.81 8.01
N THR A 165 6.26 -37.63 8.49
CA THR A 165 5.54 -37.50 9.78
C THR A 165 4.18 -38.21 9.74
N GLN A 166 3.47 -38.21 8.62
CA GLN A 166 2.19 -38.90 8.45
C GLN A 166 2.35 -40.42 8.40
N VAL A 167 3.36 -40.92 7.68
CA VAL A 167 3.65 -42.35 7.62
C VAL A 167 3.97 -42.91 9.01
N VAL A 168 4.75 -42.17 9.80
CA VAL A 168 5.02 -42.58 11.19
C VAL A 168 3.74 -42.61 12.03
N ALA A 169 2.86 -41.60 11.88
CA ALA A 169 1.58 -41.61 12.58
C ALA A 169 0.70 -42.80 12.19
N MET A 170 0.69 -43.22 10.92
CA MET A 170 -0.01 -44.42 10.47
C MET A 170 0.60 -45.70 11.07
N SER A 171 1.91 -45.72 11.33
CA SER A 171 2.57 -46.92 11.93
C SER A 171 2.06 -47.25 13.33
N TYR A 172 1.51 -46.28 14.08
CA TYR A 172 0.89 -46.53 15.39
C TYR A 172 -0.29 -47.50 15.29
N SER A 173 -1.16 -47.32 14.29
CA SER A 173 -2.28 -48.24 14.06
C SER A 173 -1.80 -49.69 13.80
N TYR A 174 -0.75 -49.83 12.99
CA TYR A 174 -0.13 -51.11 12.72
C TYR A 174 0.48 -51.76 13.99
N MET A 175 1.14 -50.95 14.83
CA MET A 175 1.68 -51.43 16.12
C MET A 175 0.58 -51.94 17.06
N TYR A 176 -0.58 -51.26 17.13
CA TYR A 176 -1.71 -51.76 17.92
C TYR A 176 -2.23 -53.12 17.42
N SER A 177 -2.30 -53.30 16.09
CA SER A 177 -2.73 -54.57 15.52
C SER A 177 -1.74 -55.70 15.81
N MET A 178 -0.43 -55.41 15.82
CA MET A 178 0.61 -56.42 16.18
C MET A 178 0.49 -56.88 17.64
N VAL A 179 0.22 -55.95 18.57
CA VAL A 179 0.00 -56.27 19.99
C VAL A 179 -1.24 -57.20 20.11
N GLY A 180 -2.31 -56.89 19.39
CA GLY A 180 -3.54 -57.68 19.38
C GLY A 180 -3.37 -59.12 18.85
N ASN A 181 -2.45 -59.31 17.93
CA ASN A 181 -2.13 -60.63 17.34
C ASN A 181 -1.10 -61.42 18.16
N GLY A 182 -0.73 -60.91 19.37
CA GLY A 182 0.18 -61.64 20.28
C GLY A 182 1.65 -61.60 19.86
N GLU A 183 2.05 -60.65 19.02
CA GLU A 183 3.46 -60.49 18.66
C GLU A 183 4.33 -60.03 19.83
N ALA A 184 5.62 -60.45 19.80
CA ALA A 184 6.55 -60.20 20.89
C ALA A 184 6.73 -58.70 21.15
N TYR A 185 6.51 -58.23 22.38
CA TYR A 185 6.64 -56.83 22.81
C TYR A 185 7.97 -56.17 22.39
N LYS A 186 9.06 -56.98 22.31
CA LYS A 186 10.37 -56.48 21.87
C LYS A 186 10.34 -55.91 20.45
N LYS A 187 9.61 -56.52 19.51
CA LYS A 187 9.46 -56.04 18.14
C LYS A 187 8.68 -54.71 18.08
N VAL A 188 7.57 -54.62 18.83
CA VAL A 188 6.75 -53.42 18.91
C VAL A 188 7.55 -52.26 19.52
N MET A 189 8.31 -52.52 20.61
CA MET A 189 9.18 -51.49 21.22
C MET A 189 10.28 -51.01 20.27
N LEU A 190 10.90 -51.94 19.51
CA LEU A 190 11.92 -51.57 18.52
C LEU A 190 11.35 -50.68 17.41
N LEU A 191 10.15 -51.01 16.89
CA LEU A 191 9.45 -50.20 15.90
C LEU A 191 9.08 -48.81 16.46
N LEU A 192 8.62 -48.76 17.72
CA LEU A 192 8.28 -47.48 18.39
C LEU A 192 9.52 -46.61 18.56
N CYS A 193 10.65 -47.15 19.01
CA CYS A 193 11.91 -46.39 19.07
C CYS A 193 12.35 -45.90 17.69
N GLY A 194 12.23 -46.73 16.66
CA GLY A 194 12.52 -46.33 15.27
C GLY A 194 11.61 -45.19 14.79
N ALA A 195 10.31 -45.27 15.09
CA ALA A 195 9.33 -44.24 14.74
C ALA A 195 9.64 -42.89 15.43
N VAL A 196 9.99 -42.90 16.72
CA VAL A 196 10.37 -41.70 17.47
C VAL A 196 11.63 -41.06 16.90
N ILE A 197 12.66 -41.86 16.55
CA ILE A 197 13.89 -41.36 15.93
C ILE A 197 13.57 -40.73 14.56
N LEU A 198 12.76 -41.39 13.73
CA LEU A 198 12.35 -40.87 12.42
C LEU A 198 11.54 -39.57 12.54
N LEU A 199 10.64 -39.47 13.52
CA LEU A 199 9.92 -38.23 13.83
C LEU A 199 10.89 -37.11 14.22
N GLY A 200 11.88 -37.40 15.08
CA GLY A 200 12.89 -36.45 15.49
C GLY A 200 13.71 -35.93 14.30
N ILE A 201 14.19 -36.81 13.45
CA ILE A 201 14.95 -36.48 12.23
C ILE A 201 14.07 -35.67 11.27
N GLY A 202 12.82 -36.11 11.03
CA GLY A 202 11.87 -35.41 10.16
C GLY A 202 11.57 -33.98 10.64
N SER A 203 11.35 -33.82 11.95
CA SER A 203 11.06 -32.49 12.55
C SER A 203 12.26 -31.53 12.48
N ILE A 204 13.48 -32.03 12.74
CA ILE A 204 14.71 -31.23 12.60
C ILE A 204 14.90 -30.83 11.13
N MET A 205 14.72 -31.74 10.19
CA MET A 205 14.86 -31.49 8.76
C MET A 205 13.81 -30.47 8.27
N GLN A 206 12.56 -30.59 8.75
CA GLN A 206 11.51 -29.61 8.49
C GLN A 206 11.89 -28.22 9.03
N GLY A 207 12.43 -28.14 10.25
CA GLY A 207 12.91 -26.87 10.83
C GLY A 207 14.02 -26.22 9.99
N VAL A 208 15.00 -27.01 9.52
CA VAL A 208 16.10 -26.53 8.66
C VAL A 208 15.55 -26.03 7.30
N LEU A 209 14.62 -26.76 6.68
CA LEU A 209 14.01 -26.36 5.42
C LEU A 209 13.15 -25.09 5.58
N THR A 210 12.39 -24.98 6.67
CA THR A 210 11.61 -23.77 7.00
C THR A 210 12.53 -22.56 7.19
N LYS A 211 13.66 -22.71 7.89
CA LYS A 211 14.66 -21.64 8.01
C LYS A 211 15.18 -21.22 6.63
N LYS A 212 15.59 -22.16 5.78
CA LYS A 212 16.07 -21.86 4.41
C LYS A 212 15.00 -21.17 3.57
N PHE A 213 13.75 -21.60 3.67
CA PHE A 213 12.64 -20.97 2.98
C PHE A 213 12.45 -19.53 3.45
N ASN A 214 12.43 -19.27 4.75
CA ASN A 214 12.29 -17.94 5.32
C ASN A 214 13.34 -16.97 4.79
N ILE A 215 14.62 -17.38 4.82
CA ILE A 215 15.73 -16.53 4.33
C ILE A 215 15.55 -16.24 2.83
N LEU A 216 15.30 -17.29 2.04
CA LEU A 216 15.19 -17.15 0.59
C LEU A 216 13.94 -16.35 0.16
N TYR A 217 12.82 -16.54 0.88
CA TYR A 217 11.59 -15.77 0.64
C TYR A 217 11.81 -14.28 0.91
N GLU A 218 12.43 -13.92 2.05
CA GLU A 218 12.74 -12.51 2.37
C GLU A 218 13.70 -11.89 1.34
N GLN A 219 14.70 -12.63 0.88
CA GLN A 219 15.61 -12.16 -0.17
C GLN A 219 14.92 -11.95 -1.52
N ILE A 220 14.08 -12.90 -1.95
CA ILE A 220 13.46 -12.82 -3.28
C ILE A 220 12.26 -11.89 -3.26
N TYR A 221 11.33 -12.12 -2.33
CA TYR A 221 10.06 -11.41 -2.29
C TYR A 221 10.20 -10.02 -1.64
N GLY A 222 10.95 -9.94 -0.53
CA GLY A 222 11.21 -8.69 0.16
C GLY A 222 11.98 -7.69 -0.72
N ASN A 223 13.08 -8.14 -1.35
CA ASN A 223 13.85 -7.28 -2.26
C ASN A 223 12.99 -6.84 -3.45
N ARG A 224 12.30 -7.78 -4.11
CA ARG A 224 11.41 -7.46 -5.23
C ARG A 224 10.33 -6.46 -4.86
N LEU A 225 9.77 -6.54 -3.66
CA LEU A 225 8.75 -5.62 -3.19
C LEU A 225 9.31 -4.21 -3.02
N VAL A 226 10.53 -4.08 -2.46
CA VAL A 226 11.21 -2.79 -2.33
C VAL A 226 11.63 -2.24 -3.69
N ASP A 227 12.17 -3.07 -4.58
CA ASP A 227 12.55 -2.67 -5.94
C ASP A 227 11.34 -2.13 -6.71
N LYS A 228 10.20 -2.84 -6.62
CA LYS A 228 8.93 -2.41 -7.23
C LYS A 228 8.38 -1.13 -6.60
N LEU A 229 8.49 -0.99 -5.29
CA LEU A 229 8.12 0.25 -4.60
C LEU A 229 8.95 1.43 -5.11
N MET A 230 10.27 1.26 -5.20
CA MET A 230 11.18 2.33 -5.68
C MET A 230 10.99 2.66 -7.17
N SER A 231 10.46 1.74 -7.96
CA SER A 231 10.13 1.97 -9.38
C SER A 231 8.77 2.65 -9.60
N LYS A 232 7.97 2.87 -8.54
CA LYS A 232 6.70 3.60 -8.64
C LYS A 232 6.95 5.09 -8.88
N ASN A 233 6.04 5.73 -9.62
CA ASN A 233 6.09 7.16 -9.86
C ASN A 233 5.82 7.97 -8.57
N TYR A 234 6.19 9.24 -8.57
CA TYR A 234 6.00 10.14 -7.42
C TYR A 234 4.54 10.24 -6.98
N LYS A 235 3.60 10.19 -7.92
CA LYS A 235 2.15 10.25 -7.67
C LYS A 235 1.69 9.12 -6.75
N PHE A 236 2.26 7.91 -6.89
CA PHE A 236 1.94 6.78 -6.03
C PHE A 236 2.16 7.07 -4.55
N PHE A 237 3.23 7.82 -4.23
CA PHE A 237 3.58 8.18 -2.85
C PHE A 237 2.76 9.36 -2.33
N SER A 238 2.41 10.33 -3.17
CA SER A 238 1.71 11.55 -2.76
C SER A 238 0.29 11.31 -2.23
N PHE A 239 -0.35 10.20 -2.63
CA PHE A 239 -1.73 9.87 -2.22
C PHE A 239 -1.82 8.88 -1.04
N ARG A 240 -0.70 8.39 -0.53
CA ARG A 240 -0.67 7.38 0.53
C ARG A 240 0.05 7.90 1.77
N SER A 241 -0.49 7.52 2.94
CA SER A 241 0.22 7.79 4.19
C SER A 241 1.40 6.84 4.37
N ASN A 242 2.44 7.30 5.06
CA ASN A 242 3.59 6.46 5.41
C ASN A 242 3.17 5.22 6.19
N GLY A 243 2.17 5.35 7.08
CA GLY A 243 1.62 4.24 7.85
C GLY A 243 0.97 3.15 6.97
N ASP A 244 0.27 3.53 5.89
CA ASP A 244 -0.28 2.56 4.92
C ASP A 244 0.83 1.87 4.13
N LEU A 245 1.84 2.61 3.67
CA LEU A 245 2.98 2.04 2.92
C LEU A 245 3.77 1.06 3.79
N LEU A 246 4.09 1.41 5.03
CA LEU A 246 4.76 0.52 5.98
C LEU A 246 3.94 -0.74 6.27
N TYR A 247 2.62 -0.60 6.46
CA TYR A 247 1.73 -1.74 6.65
C TYR A 247 1.79 -2.71 5.45
N ARG A 248 1.75 -2.18 4.22
CA ARG A 248 1.82 -2.97 2.98
C ARG A 248 3.15 -3.73 2.85
N ILE A 249 4.26 -3.09 3.20
CA ILE A 249 5.59 -3.74 3.21
C ILE A 249 5.60 -4.88 4.25
N ASN A 250 5.05 -4.65 5.44
CA ASN A 250 5.04 -5.64 6.52
C ASN A 250 4.05 -6.79 6.30
N ALA A 251 3.02 -6.60 5.45
CA ALA A 251 2.06 -7.63 5.08
C ALA A 251 2.72 -8.89 4.48
N ARG A 252 3.94 -8.76 3.91
CA ARG A 252 4.73 -9.90 3.40
C ARG A 252 4.93 -11.02 4.41
N GLY A 253 5.14 -10.65 5.70
CA GLY A 253 5.31 -11.62 6.78
C GLY A 253 4.05 -12.48 6.99
N MET A 254 2.88 -11.84 7.02
CA MET A 254 1.60 -12.53 7.19
C MET A 254 1.30 -13.48 6.03
N ILE A 255 1.64 -13.06 4.79
CA ILE A 255 1.49 -13.89 3.59
C ILE A 255 2.39 -15.12 3.66
N LYS A 256 3.65 -14.92 4.06
CA LYS A 256 4.63 -16.00 4.24
C LYS A 256 4.15 -17.03 5.24
N ASP A 257 3.70 -16.58 6.42
CA ASP A 257 3.24 -17.48 7.48
C ASP A 257 2.00 -18.26 7.07
N ALA A 258 1.06 -17.66 6.37
CA ALA A 258 -0.09 -18.38 5.83
C ALA A 258 0.32 -19.46 4.82
N LEU A 259 1.29 -19.16 3.96
CA LEU A 259 1.83 -20.13 2.99
C LEU A 259 2.51 -21.30 3.67
N LEU A 260 3.52 -21.02 4.52
CA LEU A 260 4.38 -22.03 5.12
C LEU A 260 3.67 -22.88 6.16
N LEU A 261 2.97 -22.21 7.10
CA LEU A 261 2.46 -22.87 8.29
C LEU A 261 1.07 -23.49 8.08
N LYS A 262 0.36 -23.07 7.02
CA LYS A 262 -1.02 -23.52 6.78
C LYS A 262 -1.24 -24.16 5.42
N LEU A 263 -0.86 -23.50 4.32
CA LEU A 263 -1.14 -24.02 2.98
C LEU A 263 -0.28 -25.25 2.62
N VAL A 264 1.02 -25.22 2.90
CA VAL A 264 1.91 -26.34 2.56
C VAL A 264 1.51 -27.63 3.29
N PRO A 265 1.28 -27.63 4.63
CA PRO A 265 0.80 -28.83 5.32
C PRO A 265 -0.57 -29.30 4.82
N SER A 266 -1.47 -28.42 4.40
CA SER A 266 -2.83 -28.77 3.98
C SER A 266 -2.86 -29.68 2.73
N PHE A 267 -1.88 -29.55 1.82
CA PHE A 267 -1.78 -30.43 0.65
C PHE A 267 -1.56 -31.88 1.04
N ILE A 268 -0.70 -32.12 2.03
CA ILE A 268 -0.42 -33.46 2.50
C ILE A 268 -1.60 -33.99 3.31
N SER A 269 -2.18 -33.12 4.15
CA SER A 269 -3.40 -33.44 4.88
C SER A 269 -4.50 -33.96 3.96
N LEU A 270 -4.66 -33.32 2.77
CA LEU A 270 -5.64 -33.78 1.79
C LEU A 270 -5.35 -35.18 1.27
N CYS A 271 -4.08 -35.47 0.92
CA CYS A 271 -3.67 -36.79 0.47
C CYS A 271 -3.90 -37.86 1.56
N THR A 272 -3.56 -37.53 2.82
CA THR A 272 -3.76 -38.43 3.97
C THR A 272 -5.24 -38.74 4.21
N ILE A 273 -6.09 -37.72 4.15
CA ILE A 273 -7.54 -37.85 4.30
C ILE A 273 -8.09 -38.79 3.23
N ILE A 274 -7.73 -38.58 1.97
CA ILE A 274 -8.20 -39.39 0.84
C ILE A 274 -7.76 -40.84 1.04
N PHE A 275 -6.49 -41.07 1.38
CA PHE A 275 -5.94 -42.40 1.54
C PHE A 275 -6.65 -43.18 2.68
N VAL A 276 -6.73 -42.59 3.87
CA VAL A 276 -7.36 -43.25 5.02
C VAL A 276 -8.87 -43.40 4.82
N GLN A 277 -9.52 -42.45 4.16
CA GLN A 277 -10.96 -42.53 3.84
C GLN A 277 -11.25 -43.69 2.89
N ILE A 278 -10.40 -43.96 1.91
CA ILE A 278 -10.53 -45.14 1.03
C ILE A 278 -10.38 -46.40 1.84
N LEU A 279 -9.41 -46.49 2.76
CA LEU A 279 -9.26 -47.64 3.63
C LEU A 279 -10.50 -47.92 4.49
N LEU A 280 -11.10 -46.86 5.06
CA LEU A 280 -12.33 -46.99 5.86
C LEU A 280 -13.52 -47.46 5.00
N LEU A 281 -13.67 -46.93 3.77
CA LEU A 281 -14.74 -47.38 2.85
C LEU A 281 -14.58 -48.84 2.42
N VAL A 282 -13.35 -49.31 2.26
CA VAL A 282 -13.08 -50.75 1.95
C VAL A 282 -13.39 -51.65 3.14
N GLN A 283 -13.11 -51.23 4.37
CA GLN A 283 -13.40 -51.98 5.58
C GLN A 283 -14.90 -52.00 5.91
N ASN A 284 -15.56 -50.88 5.89
CA ASN A 284 -17.00 -50.75 6.14
C ASN A 284 -17.55 -49.51 5.42
N ILE A 285 -18.33 -49.75 4.38
CA ILE A 285 -18.85 -48.70 3.48
C ILE A 285 -19.77 -47.72 4.22
N LEU A 286 -20.58 -48.23 5.17
CA LEU A 286 -21.53 -47.37 5.93
C LEU A 286 -20.77 -46.41 6.83
N LEU A 287 -19.77 -46.91 7.59
CA LEU A 287 -18.95 -46.08 8.48
C LEU A 287 -18.11 -45.08 7.69
N GLY A 288 -17.57 -45.48 6.54
CA GLY A 288 -16.85 -44.58 5.66
C GLY A 288 -17.72 -43.42 5.14
N ILE A 289 -18.98 -43.70 4.74
CA ILE A 289 -19.91 -42.68 4.29
C ILE A 289 -20.31 -41.72 5.43
N LEU A 290 -20.61 -42.24 6.62
CA LEU A 290 -20.98 -41.43 7.78
C LEU A 290 -19.82 -40.51 8.21
N PHE A 291 -18.60 -41.02 8.24
CA PHE A 291 -17.42 -40.25 8.58
C PHE A 291 -17.11 -39.18 7.52
N LEU A 292 -17.26 -39.50 6.23
CA LEU A 292 -17.15 -38.54 5.15
C LEU A 292 -18.21 -37.40 5.26
N GLY A 293 -19.44 -37.75 5.61
CA GLY A 293 -20.52 -36.78 5.87
C GLY A 293 -20.16 -35.81 7.01
N ALA A 294 -19.58 -36.35 8.12
CA ALA A 294 -19.11 -35.53 9.23
C ALA A 294 -17.96 -34.56 8.81
N ILE A 295 -17.00 -35.01 7.99
CA ILE A 295 -15.92 -34.19 7.43
C ILE A 295 -16.49 -33.07 6.58
N ILE A 296 -17.40 -33.36 5.66
CA ILE A 296 -18.02 -32.38 4.78
C ILE A 296 -18.78 -31.34 5.60
N LEU A 297 -19.58 -31.78 6.58
CA LEU A 297 -20.33 -30.87 7.44
C LEU A 297 -19.41 -29.90 8.21
N TYR A 298 -18.34 -30.46 8.81
CA TYR A 298 -17.34 -29.63 9.49
C TYR A 298 -16.73 -28.60 8.57
N LEU A 299 -16.26 -28.99 7.37
CA LEU A 299 -15.63 -28.08 6.42
C LEU A 299 -16.60 -27.01 5.92
N VAL A 300 -17.86 -27.35 5.65
CA VAL A 300 -18.89 -26.37 5.21
C VAL A 300 -19.12 -25.30 6.29
N VAL A 301 -19.30 -25.72 7.55
CA VAL A 301 -19.50 -24.77 8.66
C VAL A 301 -18.25 -23.92 8.88
N TYR A 302 -17.06 -24.57 8.86
CA TYR A 302 -15.80 -23.89 9.09
C TYR A 302 -15.48 -22.87 8.00
N ILE A 303 -15.70 -23.19 6.72
CA ILE A 303 -15.52 -22.26 5.58
C ILE A 303 -16.58 -21.13 5.64
N GLY A 304 -17.80 -21.46 6.06
CA GLY A 304 -18.85 -20.44 6.26
C GLY A 304 -18.42 -19.39 7.29
N THR A 305 -17.90 -19.82 8.44
CA THR A 305 -17.37 -18.91 9.47
C THR A 305 -16.11 -18.16 9.04
N SER A 306 -15.26 -18.78 8.21
CA SER A 306 -14.06 -18.11 7.66
C SER A 306 -14.40 -16.93 6.73
N LYS A 307 -15.56 -16.97 6.03
CA LYS A 307 -16.05 -15.81 5.26
C LYS A 307 -16.44 -14.63 6.17
N ILE A 308 -16.99 -14.91 7.35
CA ILE A 308 -17.30 -13.88 8.35
C ILE A 308 -16.00 -13.34 8.93
N ALA A 309 -15.04 -14.21 9.24
CA ALA A 309 -13.71 -13.84 9.70
C ALA A 309 -12.98 -12.90 8.72
N TYR A 310 -13.15 -13.10 7.41
CA TYR A 310 -12.61 -12.17 6.38
C TYR A 310 -13.15 -10.75 6.55
N MET A 311 -14.45 -10.59 6.79
CA MET A 311 -15.05 -9.25 6.95
C MET A 311 -14.51 -8.55 8.19
N GLU A 312 -14.42 -9.26 9.32
CA GLU A 312 -13.87 -8.70 10.57
C GLU A 312 -12.36 -8.46 10.47
N SER A 313 -11.60 -9.34 9.82
CA SER A 313 -10.17 -9.13 9.55
C SER A 313 -9.91 -7.87 8.73
N ASN A 314 -10.78 -7.58 7.77
CA ASN A 314 -10.65 -6.39 6.94
C ASN A 314 -10.95 -5.11 7.71
N LYS A 315 -11.98 -5.11 8.57
CA LYS A 315 -12.27 -4.00 9.49
C LYS A 315 -11.09 -3.74 10.43
N TYR A 316 -10.57 -4.81 11.05
CA TYR A 316 -9.40 -4.73 11.91
C TYR A 316 -8.19 -4.15 11.20
N THR A 317 -7.92 -4.59 9.95
CA THR A 317 -6.83 -4.08 9.13
C THR A 317 -6.95 -2.58 8.87
N GLN A 318 -8.15 -2.07 8.59
CA GLN A 318 -8.38 -0.64 8.40
C GLN A 318 -8.17 0.15 9.68
N LYS A 319 -8.66 -0.37 10.83
CA LYS A 319 -8.50 0.30 12.12
C LYS A 319 -7.05 0.35 12.59
N ILE A 320 -6.25 -0.69 12.34
CA ILE A 320 -4.82 -0.66 12.66
C ILE A 320 -4.04 0.33 11.80
N ILE A 321 -4.39 0.47 10.51
CA ILE A 321 -3.78 1.48 9.63
C ILE A 321 -4.13 2.89 10.11
N GLN A 322 -5.40 3.13 10.47
CA GLN A 322 -5.84 4.40 11.01
C GLN A 322 -5.09 4.75 12.29
N LEU A 323 -4.99 3.82 13.24
CA LEU A 323 -4.28 3.99 14.51
C LEU A 323 -2.79 4.27 14.28
N ASN A 324 -2.13 3.54 13.37
CA ASN A 324 -0.74 3.77 13.01
C ASN A 324 -0.53 5.18 12.43
N THR A 325 -1.42 5.64 11.55
CA THR A 325 -1.36 6.99 10.99
C THR A 325 -1.53 8.06 12.07
N THR A 326 -2.48 7.87 13.00
CA THR A 326 -2.67 8.80 14.14
C THR A 326 -1.44 8.79 15.06
N SER A 327 -0.86 7.63 15.33
CA SER A 327 0.36 7.49 16.14
C SER A 327 1.54 8.22 15.49
N GLU A 328 1.75 8.06 14.18
CA GLU A 328 2.77 8.78 13.42
C GLU A 328 2.57 10.30 13.53
N ASN A 329 1.34 10.78 13.32
CA ASN A 329 1.01 12.20 13.41
C ASN A 329 1.28 12.78 14.82
N ILE A 330 0.95 12.03 15.89
CA ILE A 330 1.23 12.44 17.27
C ILE A 330 2.75 12.54 17.49
N ILE A 331 3.52 11.54 17.07
CA ILE A 331 4.98 11.53 17.21
C ILE A 331 5.61 12.69 16.43
N ARG A 332 5.17 12.90 15.19
CA ARG A 332 5.67 13.98 14.32
C ARG A 332 5.38 15.36 14.88
N SER A 333 4.24 15.53 15.54
CA SER A 333 3.79 16.83 16.10
C SER A 333 4.02 16.96 17.61
N VAL A 334 4.82 16.09 18.23
CA VAL A 334 4.94 16.00 19.71
C VAL A 334 5.41 17.31 20.34
N SER A 335 6.32 18.05 19.70
CA SER A 335 6.79 19.36 20.20
C SER A 335 5.64 20.37 20.26
N THR A 336 4.87 20.49 19.18
CA THR A 336 3.70 21.41 19.10
C THR A 336 2.63 21.02 20.12
N ILE A 337 2.33 19.71 20.24
CA ILE A 337 1.35 19.19 21.22
C ILE A 337 1.76 19.54 22.65
N LYS A 338 3.06 19.41 22.96
CA LYS A 338 3.61 19.73 24.30
C LYS A 338 3.60 21.22 24.58
N VAL A 339 4.02 22.05 23.62
CA VAL A 339 4.04 23.52 23.78
C VAL A 339 2.64 24.09 23.96
N LEU A 340 1.67 23.60 23.19
CA LEU A 340 0.28 24.05 23.29
C LEU A 340 -0.49 23.46 24.48
N GLY A 341 0.08 22.49 25.20
CA GLY A 341 -0.57 21.84 26.33
C GLY A 341 -1.79 21.00 25.98
N VAL A 342 -1.96 20.63 24.71
CA VAL A 342 -3.15 19.92 24.19
C VAL A 342 -3.00 18.39 24.17
N SER A 343 -2.08 17.85 24.94
CA SER A 343 -1.80 16.40 25.00
C SER A 343 -3.04 15.56 25.26
N SER A 344 -3.95 16.05 26.12
CA SER A 344 -5.18 15.32 26.47
C SER A 344 -6.13 15.10 25.29
N ILE A 345 -6.19 16.03 24.34
CA ILE A 345 -7.03 15.92 23.15
C ILE A 345 -6.53 14.79 22.24
N PHE A 346 -5.21 14.77 21.99
CA PHE A 346 -4.59 13.76 21.15
C PHE A 346 -4.58 12.38 21.78
N THR A 347 -4.35 12.31 23.11
CA THR A 347 -4.44 11.08 23.88
C THR A 347 -5.87 10.52 23.85
N LYS A 348 -6.89 11.37 24.02
CA LYS A 348 -8.29 10.95 23.92
C LYS A 348 -8.63 10.40 22.55
N LYS A 349 -8.22 11.10 21.47
CA LYS A 349 -8.42 10.64 20.10
C LYS A 349 -7.75 9.28 19.86
N TRP A 350 -6.51 9.12 20.31
CA TRP A 350 -5.78 7.85 20.20
C TRP A 350 -6.48 6.73 20.96
N HIS A 351 -6.97 6.99 22.17
CA HIS A 351 -7.73 6.02 22.99
C HIS A 351 -9.02 5.59 22.30
N GLU A 352 -9.76 6.52 21.69
CA GLU A 352 -10.99 6.20 20.95
C GLU A 352 -10.70 5.31 19.74
N GLU A 353 -9.65 5.62 18.96
CA GLU A 353 -9.24 4.80 17.80
C GLU A 353 -8.69 3.44 18.24
N ASN A 354 -7.91 3.37 19.33
CA ASN A 354 -7.40 2.13 19.91
C ASN A 354 -8.54 1.24 20.41
N GLN A 355 -9.56 1.82 21.05
CA GLN A 355 -10.75 1.09 21.47
C GLN A 355 -11.49 0.50 20.26
N GLN A 356 -11.69 1.27 19.19
CA GLN A 356 -12.33 0.79 17.97
C GLN A 356 -11.54 -0.35 17.31
N GLN A 357 -10.21 -0.26 17.33
CA GLN A 357 -9.32 -1.33 16.85
C GLN A 357 -9.46 -2.58 17.72
N ALA A 358 -9.49 -2.44 19.05
CA ALA A 358 -9.65 -3.54 20.00
C ALA A 358 -11.03 -4.20 19.87
N GLU A 359 -12.10 -3.45 19.67
CA GLU A 359 -13.45 -3.98 19.41
C GLU A 359 -13.50 -4.80 18.11
N SER A 360 -12.85 -4.30 17.03
CA SER A 360 -12.76 -5.03 15.76
C SER A 360 -11.93 -6.31 15.89
N TYR A 361 -10.87 -6.29 16.72
CA TYR A 361 -10.11 -7.49 17.05
C TYR A 361 -10.93 -8.47 17.90
N GLY A 362 -11.70 -7.96 18.87
CA GLY A 362 -12.64 -8.74 19.67
C GLY A 362 -13.63 -9.53 18.81
N GLY A 363 -14.17 -8.92 17.75
CA GLY A 363 -15.02 -9.60 16.76
C GLY A 363 -14.34 -10.80 16.11
N LEU A 364 -13.07 -10.66 15.73
CA LEU A 364 -12.27 -11.78 15.20
C LEU A 364 -12.07 -12.90 16.24
N VAL A 365 -11.76 -12.51 17.48
CA VAL A 365 -11.53 -13.48 18.57
C VAL A 365 -12.79 -14.31 18.85
N VAL A 366 -13.97 -13.72 18.82
CA VAL A 366 -15.24 -14.44 18.99
C VAL A 366 -15.43 -15.49 17.89
N ILE A 367 -15.17 -15.13 16.63
CA ILE A 367 -15.29 -16.07 15.51
C ILE A 367 -14.26 -17.20 15.65
N GLN A 368 -13.02 -16.87 16.00
CA GLN A 368 -11.96 -17.85 16.23
C GLN A 368 -12.31 -18.79 17.41
N SER A 369 -12.90 -18.27 18.48
CA SER A 369 -13.36 -19.05 19.61
C SER A 369 -14.46 -20.04 19.19
N PHE A 370 -15.43 -19.61 18.39
CA PHE A 370 -16.43 -20.51 17.81
C PHE A 370 -15.80 -21.59 16.94
N GLN A 371 -14.84 -21.23 16.07
CA GLN A 371 -14.09 -22.20 15.27
C GLN A 371 -13.32 -23.21 16.12
N ASN A 372 -12.75 -22.74 17.26
CA ASN A 372 -12.05 -23.62 18.21
C ASN A 372 -13.02 -24.61 18.88
N VAL A 373 -14.21 -24.17 19.30
CA VAL A 373 -15.23 -25.05 19.85
C VAL A 373 -15.64 -26.10 18.80
N LEU A 374 -15.95 -25.66 17.57
CA LEU A 374 -16.29 -26.57 16.46
C LEU A 374 -15.17 -27.60 16.23
N THR A 375 -13.92 -27.17 16.23
CA THR A 375 -12.75 -28.02 16.08
C THR A 375 -12.63 -29.01 17.22
N ASN A 376 -12.82 -28.60 18.47
CA ASN A 376 -12.75 -29.49 19.64
C ASN A 376 -13.86 -30.53 19.60
N VAL A 377 -15.11 -30.13 19.29
CA VAL A 377 -16.23 -31.04 19.13
C VAL A 377 -15.92 -32.08 18.05
N PHE A 378 -15.45 -31.63 16.87
CA PHE A 378 -15.09 -32.52 15.77
C PHE A 378 -13.95 -33.48 16.16
N THR A 379 -12.91 -32.97 16.85
CA THR A 379 -11.73 -33.74 17.22
C THR A 379 -12.03 -34.85 18.26
N TYR A 380 -12.82 -34.55 19.28
CA TYR A 380 -13.03 -35.48 20.39
C TYR A 380 -14.29 -36.34 20.20
N ILE A 381 -15.38 -35.77 19.69
CA ILE A 381 -16.66 -36.51 19.64
C ILE A 381 -16.75 -37.39 18.41
N VAL A 382 -16.33 -36.94 17.23
CA VAL A 382 -16.55 -37.67 15.99
C VAL A 382 -15.80 -39.02 15.96
N PRO A 383 -14.50 -39.13 16.32
CA PRO A 383 -13.82 -40.43 16.36
C PRO A 383 -14.45 -41.44 17.33
N ILE A 384 -14.87 -40.95 18.51
CA ILE A 384 -15.52 -41.78 19.52
C ILE A 384 -16.89 -42.27 19.00
N ALA A 385 -17.70 -41.37 18.42
CA ALA A 385 -19.00 -41.70 17.87
C ALA A 385 -18.89 -42.73 16.74
N VAL A 386 -17.94 -42.57 15.82
CA VAL A 386 -17.68 -43.50 14.72
C VAL A 386 -17.19 -44.86 15.27
N SER A 387 -16.35 -44.83 16.31
CA SER A 387 -15.88 -46.08 16.96
C SER A 387 -17.02 -46.82 17.64
N ILE A 388 -17.91 -46.16 18.37
CA ILE A 388 -19.10 -46.75 19.02
C ILE A 388 -20.05 -47.32 17.93
N LEU A 389 -20.29 -46.61 16.86
CA LEU A 389 -21.11 -47.09 15.73
C LEU A 389 -20.50 -48.28 15.06
N SER A 390 -19.16 -48.33 14.95
CA SER A 390 -18.46 -49.51 14.42
C SER A 390 -18.70 -50.74 15.27
N ILE A 391 -18.73 -50.63 16.59
CA ILE A 391 -19.03 -51.72 17.53
C ILE A 391 -20.51 -52.16 17.38
N ALA A 392 -21.41 -51.19 17.26
CA ALA A 392 -22.85 -51.49 17.14
C ALA A 392 -23.24 -52.18 15.82
N CYS A 393 -22.49 -51.92 14.74
CA CYS A 393 -22.78 -52.48 13.41
C CYS A 393 -22.16 -53.87 13.13
N ASN A 394 -21.26 -54.35 13.97
CA ASN A 394 -20.54 -55.64 13.76
C ASN A 394 -20.53 -56.48 15.04
N GLU A 395 -21.18 -57.64 15.03
CA GLU A 395 -21.31 -58.53 16.19
C GLU A 395 -20.02 -59.34 16.51
N GLU A 396 -19.08 -59.47 15.56
CA GLU A 396 -17.83 -60.27 15.74
C GLU A 396 -16.57 -59.39 15.73
N ILE A 397 -16.47 -58.36 16.60
CA ILE A 397 -15.31 -57.49 16.58
C ILE A 397 -14.28 -57.87 17.64
N ASN A 398 -13.04 -58.08 17.17
CA ASN A 398 -11.87 -58.13 18.03
C ASN A 398 -11.58 -56.71 18.59
N ILE A 399 -11.53 -56.60 19.94
CA ILE A 399 -11.26 -55.34 20.66
C ILE A 399 -9.97 -54.66 20.13
N PHE A 400 -8.97 -55.43 19.75
CA PHE A 400 -7.72 -54.95 19.22
C PHE A 400 -7.84 -54.29 17.84
N SER A 401 -8.76 -54.78 16.99
CA SER A 401 -9.03 -54.10 15.70
C SER A 401 -9.68 -52.73 15.88
N GLN A 402 -10.52 -52.59 16.89
CA GLN A 402 -11.10 -51.31 17.28
C GLN A 402 -10.07 -50.34 17.88
N MET A 403 -9.15 -50.82 18.69
CA MET A 403 -8.05 -50.03 19.21
C MET A 403 -7.12 -49.51 18.09
N ALA A 404 -6.97 -50.28 17.00
CA ALA A 404 -6.20 -49.85 15.83
C ALA A 404 -6.94 -48.79 14.97
N LEU A 405 -8.28 -48.76 14.99
CA LEU A 405 -9.09 -47.82 14.22
C LEU A 405 -9.04 -46.40 14.79
N LEU A 406 -9.08 -46.22 16.13
CA LEU A 406 -9.08 -44.92 16.79
C LEU A 406 -7.92 -43.98 16.37
N PRO A 407 -6.63 -44.43 16.37
CA PRO A 407 -5.54 -43.55 15.92
C PRO A 407 -5.68 -43.09 14.46
N LEU A 408 -6.24 -43.94 13.57
CA LEU A 408 -6.49 -43.59 12.18
C LEU A 408 -7.57 -42.53 12.06
N LEU A 409 -8.68 -42.65 12.83
CA LEU A 409 -9.73 -41.65 12.86
C LEU A 409 -9.20 -40.29 13.38
N TYR A 410 -8.42 -40.33 14.49
CA TYR A 410 -7.78 -39.10 15.00
C TYR A 410 -6.81 -38.48 13.99
N LEU A 411 -6.04 -39.30 13.28
CA LEU A 411 -5.14 -38.81 12.22
C LEU A 411 -5.91 -38.04 11.13
N VAL A 412 -7.03 -38.62 10.65
CA VAL A 412 -7.88 -37.95 9.64
C VAL A 412 -8.45 -36.67 10.20
N VAL A 413 -9.01 -36.68 11.40
CA VAL A 413 -9.59 -35.52 12.03
C VAL A 413 -8.57 -34.39 12.17
N GLN A 414 -7.34 -34.68 12.64
CA GLN A 414 -6.28 -33.66 12.71
C GLN A 414 -5.94 -33.08 11.34
N ASN A 415 -5.89 -33.90 10.30
CA ASN A 415 -5.63 -33.42 8.94
C ASN A 415 -6.79 -32.58 8.38
N VAL A 416 -8.05 -32.90 8.71
CA VAL A 416 -9.23 -32.10 8.35
C VAL A 416 -9.18 -30.73 9.03
N VAL A 417 -8.78 -30.68 10.30
CA VAL A 417 -8.59 -29.45 11.06
C VAL A 417 -7.51 -28.54 10.40
N VAL A 418 -6.40 -29.17 9.96
CA VAL A 418 -5.34 -28.43 9.23
C VAL A 418 -5.89 -27.79 7.95
N ILE A 419 -6.71 -28.49 7.18
CA ILE A 419 -7.37 -27.93 5.98
C ILE A 419 -8.32 -26.78 6.36
N GLY A 420 -9.14 -26.93 7.40
CA GLY A 420 -10.02 -25.86 7.90
C GLY A 420 -9.21 -24.61 8.27
N GLN A 421 -8.14 -24.77 9.04
CA GLN A 421 -7.26 -23.66 9.42
C GLN A 421 -6.56 -23.03 8.22
N ALA A 422 -6.18 -23.80 7.19
CA ALA A 422 -5.60 -23.27 5.96
C ALA A 422 -6.62 -22.40 5.20
N CYS A 423 -7.87 -22.88 5.08
CA CYS A 423 -8.95 -22.07 4.49
C CYS A 423 -9.17 -20.75 5.25
N ASN A 424 -9.23 -20.80 6.58
CA ASN A 424 -9.37 -19.60 7.41
C ASN A 424 -8.20 -18.64 7.21
N SER A 425 -6.96 -19.14 7.18
CA SER A 425 -5.75 -18.33 6.95
C SER A 425 -5.76 -17.65 5.59
N VAL A 426 -6.22 -18.33 4.54
CA VAL A 426 -6.40 -17.72 3.21
C VAL A 426 -7.37 -16.57 3.29
N TYR A 427 -8.54 -16.73 3.92
CA TYR A 427 -9.53 -15.66 4.05
C TYR A 427 -9.01 -14.48 4.87
N THR A 428 -8.35 -14.71 5.99
CA THR A 428 -7.87 -13.64 6.87
C THR A 428 -6.67 -12.88 6.29
N VAL A 429 -5.88 -13.52 5.41
CA VAL A 429 -4.72 -12.91 4.76
C VAL A 429 -5.07 -12.22 3.43
N LEU A 430 -6.20 -12.56 2.81
CA LEU A 430 -6.63 -11.97 1.53
C LEU A 430 -6.57 -10.42 1.48
N PRO A 431 -7.00 -9.66 2.51
CA PRO A 431 -6.88 -8.21 2.49
C PRO A 431 -5.43 -7.73 2.36
N ASN A 432 -4.50 -8.45 2.99
CA ASN A 432 -3.07 -8.15 2.93
C ASN A 432 -2.46 -8.52 1.58
N VAL A 433 -2.94 -9.62 0.99
CA VAL A 433 -2.59 -10.04 -0.37
C VAL A 433 -2.98 -8.98 -1.39
N ASP A 434 -4.20 -8.47 -1.31
CA ASP A 434 -4.70 -7.46 -2.24
C ASP A 434 -3.87 -6.17 -2.15
N LYS A 435 -3.51 -5.73 -0.94
CA LYS A 435 -2.62 -4.58 -0.71
C LYS A 435 -1.18 -4.79 -1.19
N ALA A 436 -0.62 -5.98 -0.98
CA ALA A 436 0.72 -6.31 -1.47
C ALA A 436 0.74 -6.45 -3.00
N THR A 437 -0.34 -6.96 -3.60
CA THR A 437 -0.47 -7.08 -5.07
C THR A 437 -0.46 -5.70 -5.74
N GLU A 438 -1.10 -4.71 -5.14
CA GLU A 438 -1.09 -3.32 -5.64
C GLU A 438 0.34 -2.73 -5.69
N LEU A 439 1.21 -3.08 -4.72
CA LEU A 439 2.62 -2.68 -4.77
C LEU A 439 3.37 -3.35 -5.92
N LEU A 440 3.03 -4.60 -6.23
CA LEU A 440 3.70 -5.41 -7.26
C LEU A 440 3.15 -5.16 -8.68
N ASP A 441 2.03 -4.47 -8.81
CA ASP A 441 1.44 -4.16 -10.12
C ASP A 441 2.30 -3.13 -10.86
N ASP A 442 2.45 -3.32 -12.17
CA ASP A 442 3.31 -2.49 -13.02
C ASP A 442 2.61 -1.20 -13.49
N ASP A 443 1.31 -1.07 -13.28
CA ASP A 443 0.50 0.04 -13.81
C ASP A 443 0.99 1.44 -13.37
N PHE A 444 1.60 1.58 -12.18
CA PHE A 444 2.19 2.83 -11.70
C PHE A 444 3.67 3.03 -12.10
N MET A 445 4.21 2.22 -13.01
CA MET A 445 5.62 2.29 -13.41
C MET A 445 5.88 3.21 -14.60
N GLN A 446 4.86 3.65 -15.31
CA GLN A 446 5.04 4.53 -16.44
C GLN A 446 5.21 5.99 -15.96
N ASP A 447 6.47 6.36 -15.71
CA ASP A 447 6.84 7.74 -15.98
C ASP A 447 6.61 7.92 -17.49
N ASN A 448 5.72 8.83 -17.87
CA ASN A 448 5.64 9.23 -19.27
C ASN A 448 7.06 9.61 -19.70
N GLU A 449 7.55 8.95 -20.75
CA GLU A 449 8.86 9.27 -21.29
C GLU A 449 8.87 10.75 -21.65
N ARG A 450 9.93 11.46 -21.22
CA ARG A 450 10.11 12.86 -21.59
C ARG A 450 10.11 12.95 -23.11
N LYS A 451 9.41 13.93 -23.62
CA LYS A 451 9.50 14.25 -25.05
C LYS A 451 10.81 14.99 -25.30
N PHE A 452 11.68 14.38 -26.05
CA PHE A 452 12.90 15.01 -26.57
C PHE A 452 12.70 15.34 -28.02
N ALA A 453 13.10 16.56 -28.41
CA ALA A 453 13.15 16.98 -29.80
C ALA A 453 14.29 17.99 -29.97
N LYS A 454 14.78 18.12 -31.19
CA LYS A 454 15.71 19.19 -31.52
C LYS A 454 14.95 20.52 -31.48
N LEU A 455 15.26 21.34 -30.49
CA LEU A 455 14.65 22.65 -30.32
C LEU A 455 15.43 23.71 -31.13
N ASP A 456 14.71 24.71 -31.66
CA ASP A 456 15.31 25.79 -32.42
C ASP A 456 16.07 26.76 -31.49
N GLY A 457 17.25 27.20 -31.92
CA GLY A 457 18.08 28.13 -31.17
C GLY A 457 18.78 27.49 -29.96
N ASN A 458 19.00 28.30 -28.91
CA ASN A 458 19.67 27.87 -27.68
C ASN A 458 18.68 27.42 -26.58
N MET A 459 17.57 26.77 -26.96
CA MET A 459 16.54 26.37 -25.99
C MET A 459 16.91 25.06 -25.27
N ALA A 460 16.70 25.03 -23.95
CA ALA A 460 16.80 23.82 -23.12
C ALA A 460 15.44 23.13 -22.97
N ILE A 461 14.39 23.91 -22.70
CA ILE A 461 13.04 23.37 -22.45
C ILE A 461 12.01 24.31 -23.13
N GLN A 462 11.03 23.73 -23.80
CA GLN A 462 9.88 24.42 -24.36
C GLN A 462 8.59 23.85 -23.78
N VAL A 463 7.74 24.73 -23.24
CA VAL A 463 6.41 24.39 -22.72
C VAL A 463 5.36 25.05 -23.61
N LYS A 464 4.38 24.27 -24.11
CA LYS A 464 3.28 24.75 -24.97
C LYS A 464 1.93 24.34 -24.38
N ASP A 465 1.08 25.34 -24.15
CA ASP A 465 -0.32 25.18 -23.68
C ASP A 465 -0.48 24.22 -22.52
N MET A 466 0.52 24.18 -21.61
CA MET A 466 0.53 23.27 -20.48
C MET A 466 -0.47 23.72 -19.44
N SER A 467 -1.38 22.80 -19.07
CA SER A 467 -2.36 23.00 -18.00
C SER A 467 -2.30 21.86 -17.01
N TYR A 468 -2.41 22.18 -15.72
CA TYR A 468 -2.36 21.19 -14.64
C TYR A 468 -3.41 21.49 -13.57
N HIS A 469 -4.07 20.42 -13.10
CA HIS A 469 -5.13 20.48 -12.10
C HIS A 469 -4.83 19.53 -10.95
N TYR A 470 -5.05 19.96 -9.72
CA TYR A 470 -5.16 19.07 -8.57
C TYR A 470 -6.65 18.76 -8.34
N GLY A 471 -7.12 17.66 -8.92
CA GLY A 471 -8.54 17.35 -8.90
C GLY A 471 -9.38 18.44 -9.60
N SER A 472 -10.26 19.12 -8.87
CA SER A 472 -11.05 20.24 -9.41
C SER A 472 -10.36 21.60 -9.33
N LEU A 473 -9.22 21.67 -8.65
CA LEU A 473 -8.49 22.92 -8.49
C LEU A 473 -7.52 23.14 -9.65
N GLN A 474 -7.82 24.11 -10.51
CA GLN A 474 -6.92 24.53 -11.57
C GLN A 474 -5.69 25.22 -10.97
N CYS A 475 -4.52 24.64 -11.18
CA CYS A 475 -3.26 25.15 -10.64
C CYS A 475 -2.47 25.95 -11.67
N LEU A 476 -2.41 25.45 -12.90
CA LEU A 476 -1.73 26.08 -14.04
C LEU A 476 -2.64 26.01 -15.27
N GLU A 477 -2.69 27.11 -16.07
CA GLU A 477 -3.58 27.24 -17.21
C GLU A 477 -2.84 27.73 -18.43
N LYS A 478 -2.83 26.93 -19.52
CA LYS A 478 -2.27 27.25 -20.85
C LYS A 478 -0.89 27.93 -20.76
N VAL A 479 -0.01 27.35 -19.94
CA VAL A 479 1.35 27.87 -19.72
C VAL A 479 2.18 27.74 -20.99
N ASN A 480 2.77 28.84 -21.41
CA ASN A 480 3.68 28.92 -22.53
C ASN A 480 4.97 29.60 -22.08
N ILE A 481 6.06 28.81 -21.92
CA ILE A 481 7.38 29.32 -21.52
C ILE A 481 8.49 28.71 -22.37
N ARG A 482 9.58 29.47 -22.50
CA ARG A 482 10.80 29.08 -23.22
C ARG A 482 12.00 29.27 -22.31
N ILE A 483 12.74 28.19 -22.08
CA ILE A 483 13.89 28.19 -21.19
C ILE A 483 15.12 27.97 -22.05
N GLU A 484 16.03 28.94 -22.07
CA GLU A 484 17.26 28.90 -22.84
C GLU A 484 18.40 28.26 -22.03
N LYS A 485 19.33 27.59 -22.71
CA LYS A 485 20.50 26.96 -22.09
C LYS A 485 21.39 28.02 -21.44
N GLY A 486 21.88 27.72 -20.25
CA GLY A 486 22.82 28.56 -19.49
C GLY A 486 22.19 29.76 -18.82
N LYS A 487 20.92 30.11 -19.10
CA LYS A 487 20.23 31.21 -18.45
C LYS A 487 19.69 30.87 -17.04
N LYS A 488 19.55 31.91 -16.21
CA LYS A 488 19.02 31.86 -14.84
C LYS A 488 17.63 32.49 -14.81
N TYR A 489 16.68 31.79 -14.20
CA TYR A 489 15.28 32.20 -14.12
C TYR A 489 14.82 32.26 -12.66
N ALA A 490 14.20 33.34 -12.25
CA ALA A 490 13.47 33.41 -10.99
C ALA A 490 11.99 33.09 -11.23
N VAL A 491 11.45 32.09 -10.53
CA VAL A 491 10.03 31.75 -10.53
C VAL A 491 9.38 32.41 -9.32
N VAL A 492 8.58 33.45 -9.56
CA VAL A 492 7.98 34.28 -8.50
C VAL A 492 6.46 34.31 -8.58
N GLY A 493 5.81 34.56 -7.45
CA GLY A 493 4.36 34.61 -7.32
C GLY A 493 3.93 34.42 -5.87
N VAL A 494 2.68 34.70 -5.56
CA VAL A 494 2.14 34.51 -4.20
C VAL A 494 2.19 33.03 -3.79
N SER A 495 2.13 32.76 -2.46
CA SER A 495 2.07 31.38 -1.98
C SER A 495 0.84 30.68 -2.58
N GLY A 496 1.02 29.41 -3.02
CA GLY A 496 -0.06 28.65 -3.67
C GLY A 496 -0.32 29.00 -5.14
N SER A 497 0.48 29.87 -5.78
CA SER A 497 0.28 30.24 -7.20
C SER A 497 0.64 29.15 -8.21
N GLY A 498 1.31 28.05 -7.80
CA GLY A 498 1.72 26.96 -8.69
C GLY A 498 3.21 26.86 -8.99
N LYS A 499 4.09 27.61 -8.32
CA LYS A 499 5.56 27.60 -8.51
C LYS A 499 6.15 26.20 -8.39
N SER A 500 5.97 25.58 -7.23
CA SER A 500 6.47 24.21 -6.96
C SER A 500 5.85 23.18 -7.90
N THR A 501 4.57 23.35 -8.27
CA THR A 501 3.89 22.48 -9.24
C THR A 501 4.57 22.56 -10.61
N MET A 502 4.86 23.76 -11.09
CA MET A 502 5.57 23.94 -12.36
C MET A 502 6.95 23.30 -12.32
N LEU A 503 7.73 23.54 -11.25
CA LEU A 503 9.06 22.92 -11.11
C LEU A 503 8.97 21.38 -11.05
N LYS A 504 7.97 20.80 -10.36
CA LYS A 504 7.75 19.35 -10.31
C LYS A 504 7.36 18.76 -11.68
N ILE A 505 6.60 19.50 -12.50
CA ILE A 505 6.31 19.11 -13.88
C ILE A 505 7.59 19.11 -14.72
N LEU A 506 8.39 20.16 -14.65
CA LEU A 506 9.67 20.26 -15.35
C LEU A 506 10.69 19.21 -14.87
N ALA A 507 10.61 18.80 -13.59
CA ALA A 507 11.38 17.69 -13.04
C ALA A 507 10.89 16.29 -13.48
N ASN A 508 9.75 16.22 -14.19
CA ASN A 508 9.06 14.99 -14.57
C ASN A 508 8.58 14.15 -13.35
N LEU A 509 8.27 14.83 -12.24
CA LEU A 509 7.65 14.21 -11.07
C LEU A 509 6.11 14.18 -11.20
N LEU A 510 5.54 15.15 -11.91
CA LEU A 510 4.11 15.25 -12.22
C LEU A 510 3.93 15.19 -13.74
N ASN A 511 3.26 14.14 -14.23
CA ASN A 511 3.20 13.83 -15.66
C ASN A 511 1.80 13.94 -16.26
N ASP A 512 0.76 14.17 -15.43
CA ASP A 512 -0.65 14.19 -15.84
C ASP A 512 -1.10 15.61 -16.22
N TYR A 513 -0.31 16.31 -17.03
CA TYR A 513 -0.65 17.63 -17.55
C TYR A 513 -1.19 17.56 -18.98
N GLN A 514 -2.03 18.51 -19.35
CA GLN A 514 -2.44 18.74 -20.73
C GLN A 514 -1.43 19.65 -21.43
N GLY A 515 -1.28 19.55 -22.74
CA GLY A 515 -0.30 20.32 -23.51
C GLY A 515 1.02 19.59 -23.69
N GLU A 516 2.10 20.32 -23.92
CA GLU A 516 3.42 19.75 -24.23
C GLU A 516 4.54 20.37 -23.39
N VAL A 517 5.43 19.53 -22.88
CA VAL A 517 6.75 19.88 -22.33
C VAL A 517 7.80 19.10 -23.12
N VAL A 518 8.65 19.84 -23.82
CA VAL A 518 9.68 19.28 -24.73
C VAL A 518 11.06 19.72 -24.23
N PHE A 519 11.97 18.76 -24.11
CA PHE A 519 13.37 18.97 -23.76
C PHE A 519 14.23 18.89 -25.01
N ASP A 520 15.30 19.66 -25.07
CA ASP A 520 16.27 19.58 -26.17
C ASP A 520 17.02 18.24 -26.12
N GLU A 521 17.25 17.61 -27.29
CA GLU A 521 17.94 16.33 -27.42
C GLU A 521 19.36 16.34 -26.84
N GLN A 522 20.00 17.50 -26.73
CA GLN A 522 21.32 17.63 -26.15
C GLN A 522 21.26 17.64 -24.61
N CYS A 523 20.13 18.04 -24.01
CA CYS A 523 19.91 18.02 -22.56
C CYS A 523 19.39 16.66 -22.11
N ARG A 524 20.17 15.58 -22.32
CA ARG A 524 19.75 14.19 -22.01
C ARG A 524 19.70 13.88 -20.52
N GLU A 525 20.42 14.64 -19.70
CA GLU A 525 20.41 14.45 -18.26
C GLU A 525 19.08 14.91 -17.66
N LYS A 526 18.65 14.18 -16.63
CA LYS A 526 17.43 14.56 -15.89
C LYS A 526 17.69 15.87 -15.15
N PRO A 527 16.83 16.92 -15.26
CA PRO A 527 16.91 18.08 -14.40
C PRO A 527 16.98 17.66 -12.93
N ILE A 528 17.87 18.27 -12.18
CA ILE A 528 17.95 18.05 -10.75
C ILE A 528 16.95 18.95 -10.07
N TYR A 529 16.12 18.37 -9.20
CA TYR A 529 15.10 19.10 -8.44
C TYR A 529 15.43 19.07 -6.96
N LEU A 530 15.51 20.24 -6.34
CA LEU A 530 15.56 20.43 -4.90
C LEU A 530 14.17 20.79 -4.40
N ASP A 531 13.59 19.93 -3.56
CA ASP A 531 12.27 20.20 -2.95
C ASP A 531 12.40 21.22 -1.81
N GLN A 532 11.34 21.96 -1.57
CA GLN A 532 11.20 22.92 -0.45
C GLN A 532 11.41 22.24 0.92
N ASP A 533 10.91 21.01 1.06
CA ASP A 533 11.07 20.22 2.29
C ASP A 533 12.44 19.53 2.35
N THR A 534 13.25 19.91 3.34
CA THR A 534 14.53 19.29 3.57
C THR A 534 14.37 17.85 4.08
N THR A 535 15.09 16.91 3.48
CA THR A 535 15.11 15.51 3.89
C THR A 535 16.51 15.09 4.31
N ILE A 536 16.71 14.92 5.62
CA ILE A 536 17.92 14.37 6.22
C ILE A 536 17.64 12.93 6.65
N LEU A 537 18.53 12.02 6.28
CA LEU A 537 18.53 10.62 6.71
C LEU A 537 19.44 10.46 7.94
N ASP A 538 19.12 9.48 8.79
CA ASP A 538 20.00 9.08 9.88
C ASP A 538 21.31 8.54 9.27
N GLY A 539 22.46 9.10 9.69
CA GLY A 539 23.79 8.78 9.17
C GLY A 539 24.72 9.97 9.26
N SER A 540 25.93 9.85 8.73
CA SER A 540 26.92 10.93 8.76
C SER A 540 26.55 12.11 7.83
N ILE A 541 27.16 13.28 8.09
CA ILE A 541 27.01 14.44 7.19
C ILE A 541 27.46 14.08 5.78
N LEU A 542 28.60 13.37 5.65
CA LEU A 542 29.13 12.96 4.35
C LEU A 542 28.15 12.05 3.60
N GLU A 543 27.58 11.05 4.26
CA GLU A 543 26.58 10.15 3.66
C GLU A 543 25.34 10.92 3.21
N ASN A 544 24.89 11.90 3.98
CA ASN A 544 23.76 12.75 3.62
C ASN A 544 24.06 13.66 2.43
N VAL A 545 25.28 14.16 2.31
CA VAL A 545 25.71 15.01 1.20
C VAL A 545 25.91 14.18 -0.06
N LEU A 546 26.64 13.06 0.03
CA LEU A 546 26.85 12.17 -1.13
C LEU A 546 25.58 11.48 -1.58
N PHE A 547 24.73 11.08 -0.67
CA PHE A 547 23.44 10.41 -0.93
C PHE A 547 23.57 9.21 -1.91
N GLY A 548 24.62 8.42 -1.72
CA GLY A 548 24.94 7.27 -2.57
C GLY A 548 25.66 7.60 -3.88
N GLN A 549 26.03 8.87 -4.10
CA GLN A 549 26.81 9.32 -5.26
C GLN A 549 28.29 9.33 -4.94
N THR A 550 29.15 9.30 -5.97
CA THR A 550 30.58 9.48 -5.84
C THR A 550 30.97 10.90 -6.23
N CYS A 551 31.88 11.51 -5.49
CA CYS A 551 32.41 12.85 -5.75
C CYS A 551 33.89 12.90 -5.49
N THR A 552 34.65 13.70 -6.26
CA THR A 552 36.04 13.98 -5.96
C THR A 552 36.16 14.90 -4.74
N ASN A 553 37.24 14.78 -3.98
CA ASN A 553 37.46 15.64 -2.81
C ASN A 553 37.53 17.13 -3.18
N GLU A 554 38.09 17.46 -4.34
CA GLU A 554 38.20 18.83 -4.85
C GLU A 554 36.78 19.43 -5.10
N ARG A 555 35.90 18.67 -5.77
CA ARG A 555 34.52 19.08 -6.04
C ARG A 555 33.72 19.23 -4.74
N LEU A 556 33.90 18.29 -3.79
CA LEU A 556 33.24 18.36 -2.48
C LEU A 556 33.64 19.64 -1.72
N ILE A 557 34.94 19.97 -1.71
CA ILE A 557 35.45 21.17 -1.07
C ILE A 557 34.93 22.43 -1.75
N GLN A 558 34.98 22.48 -3.08
CA GLN A 558 34.43 23.61 -3.87
C GLN A 558 32.98 23.88 -3.55
N ILE A 559 32.11 22.83 -3.57
CA ILE A 559 30.69 22.96 -3.25
C ILE A 559 30.49 23.38 -1.80
N SER A 560 31.22 22.76 -0.86
CA SER A 560 31.14 23.06 0.57
C SER A 560 31.44 24.52 0.88
N GLN A 561 32.50 25.05 0.29
CA GLN A 561 32.89 26.46 0.44
C GLN A 561 31.86 27.42 -0.18
N ALA A 562 31.34 27.11 -1.38
CA ALA A 562 30.40 27.96 -2.06
C ALA A 562 29.07 28.15 -1.31
N ILE A 563 28.61 27.11 -0.58
CA ILE A 563 27.37 27.17 0.19
C ILE A 563 27.58 27.37 1.70
N GLY A 564 28.85 27.56 2.15
CA GLY A 564 29.20 27.73 3.56
C GLY A 564 28.87 26.48 4.40
N LEU A 565 29.03 25.28 3.83
CA LEU A 565 28.83 24.01 4.55
C LEU A 565 30.08 23.61 5.28
N ASP A 566 31.26 24.08 4.85
CA ASP A 566 32.56 23.92 5.51
C ASP A 566 32.55 24.46 6.93
N ASP A 567 31.97 25.65 7.15
CA ASP A 567 31.79 26.23 8.48
C ASP A 567 30.87 25.37 9.37
N VAL A 568 29.83 24.78 8.78
CA VAL A 568 28.89 23.88 9.50
C VAL A 568 29.61 22.61 9.91
N VAL A 569 30.37 22.00 8.99
CA VAL A 569 31.13 20.75 9.22
C VAL A 569 32.25 20.99 10.20
N GLY A 570 33.02 22.11 10.08
CA GLY A 570 34.13 22.42 10.95
C GLY A 570 33.75 22.64 12.42
N ARG A 571 32.49 22.99 12.70
CA ARG A 571 31.97 23.14 14.06
C ARG A 571 31.47 21.82 14.67
N GLN A 572 31.42 20.73 13.88
CA GLN A 572 30.93 19.44 14.37
C GLN A 572 32.08 18.59 14.96
N PRO A 573 31.80 17.77 16.00
CA PRO A 573 32.83 17.03 16.73
C PRO A 573 33.66 16.07 15.87
N GLN A 574 33.08 15.48 14.83
CA GLN A 574 33.73 14.52 13.94
C GLN A 574 33.78 15.02 12.49
N ASN A 575 33.62 16.33 12.27
CA ASN A 575 33.58 16.94 10.93
C ASN A 575 32.56 16.20 10.02
N TRP A 576 32.98 15.76 8.84
CA TRP A 576 32.18 15.02 7.87
C TRP A 576 31.61 13.70 8.39
N GLY A 577 32.27 13.08 9.38
CA GLY A 577 31.83 11.82 10.01
C GLY A 577 30.79 12.01 11.12
N THR A 578 30.38 13.23 11.42
CA THR A 578 29.41 13.48 12.48
C THR A 578 28.03 12.88 12.10
N GLU A 579 27.53 12.02 13.00
CA GLU A 579 26.19 11.41 12.86
C GLU A 579 25.11 12.46 13.09
N ILE A 580 24.20 12.58 12.14
CA ILE A 580 23.07 13.50 12.15
C ILE A 580 21.76 12.78 11.95
N ALA A 581 20.67 13.40 12.44
CA ALA A 581 19.31 12.95 12.21
C ALA A 581 18.40 14.16 12.08
N LYS A 582 17.30 14.04 11.30
CA LYS A 582 16.38 15.14 11.01
C LYS A 582 15.89 15.81 12.30
N GLY A 583 16.08 17.13 12.37
CA GLY A 583 15.59 17.98 13.46
C GLY A 583 16.24 17.78 14.82
N LYS A 584 17.38 17.03 14.90
CA LYS A 584 18.05 16.78 16.19
C LYS A 584 19.34 17.59 16.37
N ASN A 585 20.22 17.56 15.39
CA ASN A 585 21.59 18.07 15.55
C ASN A 585 21.91 19.28 14.68
N LEU A 586 20.99 19.66 13.78
CA LEU A 586 21.20 20.74 12.81
C LEU A 586 20.04 21.73 12.84
N SER A 587 20.35 23.00 12.55
CA SER A 587 19.31 24.00 12.24
C SER A 587 18.73 23.76 10.85
N ARG A 588 17.53 24.28 10.58
CA ARG A 588 16.88 24.14 9.25
C ARG A 588 17.75 24.72 8.13
N GLY A 589 18.46 25.83 8.37
CA GLY A 589 19.39 26.39 7.38
C GLY A 589 20.59 25.49 7.13
N GLN A 590 21.11 24.77 8.15
CA GLN A 590 22.16 23.79 7.98
C GLN A 590 21.67 22.55 7.22
N GLU A 591 20.47 22.06 7.53
CA GLU A 591 19.83 20.95 6.77
C GLU A 591 19.65 21.36 5.29
N GLN A 592 19.23 22.60 5.04
CA GLN A 592 19.05 23.12 3.68
C GLN A 592 20.37 23.17 2.90
N ARG A 593 21.48 23.60 3.54
CA ARG A 593 22.82 23.56 2.93
C ARG A 593 23.25 22.14 2.56
N ILE A 594 22.96 21.14 3.38
CA ILE A 594 23.25 19.72 3.07
C ILE A 594 22.43 19.27 1.85
N CYS A 595 21.13 19.60 1.80
CA CYS A 595 20.27 19.24 0.66
C CYS A 595 20.73 19.95 -0.64
N LEU A 596 21.17 21.20 -0.53
CA LEU A 596 21.73 21.95 -1.66
C LEU A 596 23.04 21.34 -2.14
N ALA A 597 23.97 20.96 -1.22
CA ALA A 597 25.20 20.26 -1.57
C ALA A 597 24.90 18.96 -2.33
N ARG A 598 23.94 18.16 -1.86
CA ARG A 598 23.49 16.93 -2.49
C ARG A 598 23.07 17.13 -3.96
N CYS A 599 22.36 18.22 -4.24
CA CYS A 599 21.95 18.55 -5.60
C CYS A 599 23.14 19.00 -6.48
N LEU A 600 24.11 19.72 -5.92
CA LEU A 600 25.26 20.25 -6.64
C LEU A 600 26.35 19.20 -6.92
N ILE A 601 26.41 18.12 -6.13
CA ILE A 601 27.32 16.99 -6.36
C ILE A 601 26.97 16.27 -7.66
N LYS A 602 25.68 16.09 -7.92
CA LYS A 602 25.23 15.51 -9.18
C LYS A 602 25.32 16.58 -10.27
N GLU A 603 26.09 16.29 -11.31
CA GLU A 603 26.15 17.17 -12.48
C GLU A 603 24.90 17.01 -13.34
N ALA A 604 24.36 18.13 -13.81
CA ALA A 604 23.27 18.19 -14.75
C ALA A 604 23.34 19.49 -15.55
N ASP A 605 22.61 19.56 -16.67
CA ASP A 605 22.52 20.77 -17.49
C ASP A 605 21.46 21.73 -16.95
N THR A 606 20.49 21.22 -16.18
CA THR A 606 19.38 22.02 -15.64
C THR A 606 19.17 21.73 -14.16
N TYR A 607 19.05 22.78 -13.37
CA TYR A 607 18.77 22.75 -11.93
C TYR A 607 17.47 23.47 -11.63
N LEU A 608 16.60 22.83 -10.90
CA LEU A 608 15.28 23.31 -10.50
C LEU A 608 15.28 23.42 -8.96
N LEU A 609 15.40 24.61 -8.43
CA LEU A 609 15.62 24.88 -7.01
C LEU A 609 14.35 25.49 -6.41
N ASP A 610 13.61 24.72 -5.60
CA ASP A 610 12.37 25.19 -4.98
C ASP A 610 12.66 25.73 -3.58
N GLU A 611 12.61 27.07 -3.44
CA GLU A 611 12.89 27.80 -2.19
C GLU A 611 14.23 27.38 -1.52
N ALA A 612 15.26 27.16 -2.33
CA ALA A 612 16.54 26.58 -1.92
C ALA A 612 17.27 27.34 -0.78
N THR A 613 16.92 28.60 -0.53
CA THR A 613 17.56 29.49 0.45
C THR A 613 16.58 30.07 1.47
N SER A 614 15.36 29.54 1.55
CA SER A 614 14.28 30.12 2.39
C SER A 614 14.60 30.18 3.89
N ASN A 615 15.39 29.24 4.41
CA ASN A 615 15.81 29.15 5.83
C ASN A 615 17.24 29.62 6.07
N ILE A 616 17.87 30.30 5.10
CA ILE A 616 19.22 30.82 5.20
C ILE A 616 19.15 32.35 5.46
N ASP A 617 20.03 32.86 6.29
CA ASP A 617 20.11 34.30 6.58
C ASP A 617 20.43 35.11 5.32
N VAL A 618 19.88 36.33 5.23
CA VAL A 618 19.97 37.17 4.03
C VAL A 618 21.42 37.45 3.59
N VAL A 619 22.34 37.62 4.55
CA VAL A 619 23.77 37.86 4.27
C VAL A 619 24.44 36.61 3.67
N ASP A 620 24.15 35.46 4.21
CA ASP A 620 24.69 34.19 3.72
C ASP A 620 24.04 33.77 2.42
N GLU A 621 22.75 34.06 2.24
CA GLU A 621 22.04 33.84 0.98
C GLU A 621 22.71 34.61 -0.18
N ASP A 622 23.02 35.88 0.00
CA ASP A 622 23.68 36.71 -1.02
C ASP A 622 25.05 36.11 -1.42
N LYS A 623 25.85 35.65 -0.43
CA LYS A 623 27.11 34.96 -0.68
C LYS A 623 26.92 33.66 -1.45
N ILE A 624 25.96 32.84 -1.03
CA ILE A 624 25.65 31.54 -1.67
C ILE A 624 25.18 31.78 -3.11
N MET A 625 24.31 32.74 -3.33
CA MET A 625 23.80 33.01 -4.68
C MET A 625 24.89 33.54 -5.61
N LYS A 626 25.78 34.40 -5.13
CA LYS A 626 26.96 34.84 -5.90
C LYS A 626 27.87 33.68 -6.24
N ALA A 627 28.11 32.77 -5.30
CA ALA A 627 28.96 31.60 -5.51
C ALA A 627 28.30 30.53 -6.42
N LEU A 628 26.98 30.47 -6.49
CA LEU A 628 26.27 29.50 -7.32
C LEU A 628 26.04 30.01 -8.76
N ILE A 629 25.43 31.18 -8.91
CA ILE A 629 24.93 31.68 -10.19
C ILE A 629 25.56 33.02 -10.63
N GLY A 630 26.41 33.63 -9.79
CA GLY A 630 27.19 34.82 -10.16
C GLY A 630 28.28 34.49 -11.19
N ASN A 631 28.99 35.54 -11.65
CA ASN A 631 30.15 35.39 -12.53
C ASN A 631 31.21 34.48 -11.85
N GLN A 632 31.67 33.45 -12.54
CA GLN A 632 32.53 32.36 -12.04
C GLN A 632 31.86 31.45 -10.98
N GLY A 633 30.52 31.46 -10.89
CA GLY A 633 29.79 30.57 -10.00
C GLY A 633 29.77 29.11 -10.49
N ILE A 634 29.52 28.18 -9.55
CA ILE A 634 29.51 26.74 -9.85
C ILE A 634 28.53 26.37 -10.98
N LEU A 635 27.44 27.13 -11.12
CA LEU A 635 26.36 26.90 -12.09
C LEU A 635 26.38 27.96 -13.22
N GLU A 636 27.47 28.66 -13.45
CA GLU A 636 27.54 29.77 -14.45
C GLU A 636 27.06 29.34 -15.84
N GLU A 637 27.49 28.18 -16.33
CA GLU A 637 27.11 27.66 -17.65
C GLU A 637 25.83 26.83 -17.64
N LYS A 638 25.22 26.60 -16.46
CA LYS A 638 24.05 25.74 -16.29
C LYS A 638 22.74 26.52 -16.35
N THR A 639 21.70 25.86 -16.82
CA THR A 639 20.33 26.41 -16.77
C THR A 639 19.77 26.26 -15.36
N VAL A 640 19.32 27.35 -14.74
CA VAL A 640 18.85 27.33 -13.36
C VAL A 640 17.49 28.02 -13.26
N LEU A 641 16.53 27.33 -12.67
CA LEU A 641 15.24 27.88 -12.29
C LEU A 641 15.13 27.88 -10.78
N ILE A 642 14.92 29.04 -10.16
CA ILE A 642 14.83 29.18 -8.70
C ILE A 642 13.47 29.73 -8.33
N SER A 643 12.67 29.00 -7.58
CA SER A 643 11.49 29.58 -6.97
C SER A 643 11.89 30.39 -5.73
N THR A 644 11.33 31.57 -5.61
CA THR A 644 11.63 32.43 -4.47
C THR A 644 10.48 33.39 -4.15
N HIS A 645 10.38 33.74 -2.88
CA HIS A 645 9.56 34.87 -2.40
C HIS A 645 10.38 36.15 -2.17
N LYS A 646 11.71 36.03 -2.28
CA LYS A 646 12.61 37.14 -2.00
C LYS A 646 12.92 37.90 -3.29
N LEU A 647 12.59 39.18 -3.31
CA LEU A 647 12.73 40.04 -4.49
C LEU A 647 14.19 40.38 -4.80
N SER A 648 15.11 40.30 -3.81
CA SER A 648 16.57 40.46 -3.99
C SER A 648 17.19 39.44 -4.96
N MET A 649 16.51 38.31 -5.17
CA MET A 649 16.98 37.26 -6.10
C MET A 649 16.88 37.70 -7.57
N ILE A 650 16.08 38.70 -7.88
CA ILE A 650 15.86 39.17 -9.25
C ILE A 650 17.15 39.77 -9.85
N ASP A 651 18.05 40.31 -9.01
CA ASP A 651 19.31 40.90 -9.45
C ASP A 651 20.33 39.86 -9.96
N TYR A 652 20.09 38.57 -9.67
CA TYR A 652 20.97 37.46 -10.05
C TYR A 652 20.49 36.65 -11.24
N VAL A 653 19.32 36.98 -11.83
CA VAL A 653 18.70 36.20 -12.89
C VAL A 653 18.54 36.98 -14.18
N ASP A 654 18.56 36.26 -15.31
CA ASP A 654 18.39 36.87 -16.64
C ASP A 654 16.93 37.20 -16.91
N GLU A 655 16.01 36.34 -16.49
CA GLU A 655 14.57 36.49 -16.73
C GLU A 655 13.77 36.03 -15.50
N VAL A 656 12.53 36.55 -15.45
CA VAL A 656 11.56 36.22 -14.40
C VAL A 656 10.37 35.50 -15.03
N ILE A 657 9.93 34.46 -14.36
CA ILE A 657 8.69 33.72 -14.64
C ILE A 657 7.72 34.04 -13.49
N TYR A 658 6.75 34.89 -13.76
CA TYR A 658 5.75 35.33 -12.80
C TYR A 658 4.47 34.49 -12.93
N ILE A 659 4.02 33.87 -11.81
CA ILE A 659 2.82 33.04 -11.78
C ILE A 659 1.75 33.71 -10.92
N LYS A 660 0.57 33.93 -11.51
CA LYS A 660 -0.61 34.46 -10.84
C LYS A 660 -1.88 33.79 -11.32
N ASN A 661 -2.65 33.22 -10.38
CA ASN A 661 -3.94 32.55 -10.65
C ASN A 661 -3.84 31.51 -11.79
N GLY A 662 -2.75 30.74 -11.82
CA GLY A 662 -2.51 29.72 -12.84
C GLY A 662 -1.95 30.24 -14.18
N GLN A 663 -1.96 31.55 -14.41
CA GLN A 663 -1.37 32.16 -15.61
C GLN A 663 0.10 32.48 -15.38
N VAL A 664 0.90 32.35 -16.44
CA VAL A 664 2.36 32.53 -16.38
C VAL A 664 2.80 33.64 -17.35
N TYR A 665 3.63 34.53 -16.85
CA TYR A 665 4.21 35.66 -17.62
C TYR A 665 5.73 35.54 -17.55
N GLN A 666 6.40 35.56 -18.69
CA GLN A 666 7.86 35.48 -18.81
C GLN A 666 8.45 36.73 -19.42
N GLY A 667 9.57 37.18 -18.91
CA GLY A 667 10.36 38.28 -19.45
C GLY A 667 11.40 38.80 -18.48
N THR A 668 12.17 39.80 -18.91
CA THR A 668 13.09 40.50 -17.99
C THR A 668 12.30 41.28 -16.95
N HIS A 669 12.90 41.51 -15.78
CA HIS A 669 12.29 42.29 -14.70
C HIS A 669 11.69 43.63 -15.21
N MET A 670 12.45 44.38 -16.00
CA MET A 670 11.99 45.67 -16.54
C MET A 670 10.83 45.55 -17.55
N GLN A 671 10.80 44.45 -18.31
CA GLN A 671 9.68 44.15 -19.25
C GLN A 671 8.41 43.83 -18.49
N LEU A 672 8.50 43.01 -17.44
CA LEU A 672 7.34 42.65 -16.64
C LEU A 672 6.80 43.84 -15.84
N LEU A 673 7.63 44.70 -15.28
CA LEU A 673 7.20 45.90 -14.62
C LEU A 673 6.39 46.85 -15.53
N LYS A 674 6.72 46.90 -16.83
CA LYS A 674 6.03 47.74 -17.80
C LYS A 674 4.75 47.09 -18.34
N LYS A 675 4.76 45.79 -18.58
CA LYS A 675 3.67 45.07 -19.25
C LYS A 675 2.59 44.60 -18.29
N GLU A 676 2.99 44.16 -17.08
CA GLU A 676 2.11 43.46 -16.14
C GLU A 676 1.89 44.29 -14.86
N LYS A 677 0.76 44.98 -14.77
CA LYS A 677 0.39 45.79 -13.59
C LYS A 677 0.36 44.94 -12.31
N SER A 678 0.01 43.66 -12.43
CA SER A 678 -0.04 42.75 -11.30
C SER A 678 1.35 42.36 -10.78
N TYR A 679 2.35 42.27 -11.66
CA TYR A 679 3.73 42.05 -11.27
C TYR A 679 4.32 43.31 -10.60
N ALA A 680 4.03 44.48 -11.13
CA ALA A 680 4.45 45.75 -10.52
C ALA A 680 3.88 45.91 -9.09
N ALA A 681 2.59 45.59 -8.90
CA ALA A 681 1.96 45.62 -7.58
C ALA A 681 2.54 44.55 -6.63
N PHE A 682 2.86 43.34 -7.13
CA PHE A 682 3.53 42.30 -6.37
C PHE A 682 4.92 42.76 -5.91
N PHE A 683 5.69 43.35 -6.81
CA PHE A 683 7.04 43.84 -6.52
C PHE A 683 7.03 45.04 -5.52
N GLU A 684 6.04 45.93 -5.59
CA GLU A 684 5.85 47.03 -4.65
C GLU A 684 5.27 46.59 -3.28
N GLY A 685 5.05 45.32 -3.08
CA GLY A 685 4.46 44.81 -1.84
C GLY A 685 2.98 45.15 -1.61
N LYS A 686 2.26 45.58 -2.67
CA LYS A 686 0.84 46.00 -2.63
C LYS A 686 -0.15 44.83 -2.85
N VAL A 687 0.37 43.64 -3.12
CA VAL A 687 -0.43 42.42 -3.29
C VAL A 687 -0.17 41.47 -2.10
N THR A 688 -1.14 41.40 -1.21
CA THR A 688 -1.20 40.40 -0.12
C THR A 688 -1.89 39.13 -0.61
#